data_1d286e78b5f3b15cc4c4f319dc766d2d
#
_entry.id   1d286e78b5f3b15cc4c4f319dc766d2d
#
_cell.length_a   1.000
_cell.length_b   1.000
_cell.length_c   1.000
_cell.angle_alpha   90.00
_cell.angle_beta   90.00
_cell.angle_gamma   90.00
#
_symmetry.space_group_name_H-M   'P 1'
#
loop_
_entity.id
_entity.type
_entity.pdbx_description
1 polymer ?
#
loop_
_entity_poly.entity_id
_entity_poly.type
_entity_poly.pdbx_seq_one_letter_code
_entity_poly.pdbx_strand_id
1 'polypeptide(L)'
;MTTRRRTGRSLLAGALAALALVAGAAPAAALEPDQAYATAQQQIQVVAGGLASIQAAVQKAKQQERSAEQRIGDAVLLMGSKDYPRATNLLNEVIEKYPNHPTAFPDAMNMLGEVYFRSKQYLSARRVFKQIVDRGSERRFSQYQAGALGRLVDIALRLKELNELDSIFASMARVPSGAASSALSYARGKGLFARADFTGAKTALAQVDVQSEYAHQSRYLAALIAMKEATPPAKPLADGETPPPVPPARYATTIDLFLKVTQLQPDTADHRRVIDMAWLAIGRLFYETDQYQQAVNSYNRIDRSSTEFGTMLYELAWVYVKLGDIDRAQRALEVLAIAEPNSTNIADGSLLRGDLMLRSGQFENSLKVYESVRNRYDPMREKVEAFLTSTTDPAVFYDRLSQSELTALDNRSDLPGIAVQWAREEEDGPLAFAVIDDVAECRDLIKRSNELIERLNAVLNAPNRVRAFPELKAGEEQALSLLNRISYARLTIGQAMDEVNGDNLSGEIGTWRAKRRALQKRLQQLPVSEGDFQDRESQALKQWNGVSQALQRLNLQVDTLQATINGLRRVLREGSQSGVVRDPASVARFEQELAQNEAELTQYRQQMDSLRKMVTAGKLQVGFGDQRFVEDAEVRRAYREALGREVELAATGAGGAPLAEFAKKSLVLLKQAADADDKLEKAFGDLEREVQKRSQELTDIVTRETRNIVNYSVRLETLDNEARGVVGKVAQRNFGLVRDRLKNIVLRADVGVTEEAWEVREEQMTRVRSLRAEKAREQKLLSDELNEVLDDSGGAEDEEEKKQ
;
A
#
# COMPACT_ATOMS: atom_id res chain seq x y z
N MET A 1 -21.47 3.83 -35.21
CA MET A 1 -22.01 4.85 -36.09
C MET A 1 -21.70 6.22 -35.55
N THR A 2 -21.06 6.99 -36.37
CA THR A 2 -20.80 8.42 -36.57
C THR A 2 -19.81 9.08 -35.62
N THR A 3 -18.55 9.07 -35.95
CA THR A 3 -17.71 10.17 -36.54
C THR A 3 -17.86 11.56 -35.92
N ARG A 4 -16.81 12.03 -35.26
CA ARG A 4 -16.33 13.40 -35.46
C ARG A 4 -14.80 13.49 -35.34
N ARG A 5 -14.15 13.59 -36.48
CA ARG A 5 -12.78 14.09 -36.70
C ARG A 5 -12.79 15.62 -36.75
N ARG A 6 -11.60 16.18 -36.50
CA ARG A 6 -11.08 17.56 -36.67
C ARG A 6 -10.96 18.30 -35.33
N THR A 7 -9.79 18.79 -34.90
CA THR A 7 -8.78 19.57 -35.59
C THR A 7 -7.49 19.55 -34.76
N GLY A 8 -6.37 19.24 -35.35
CA GLY A 8 -5.04 19.30 -34.72
C GLY A 8 -3.97 19.38 -35.80
N ARG A 9 -4.00 20.42 -36.64
CA ARG A 9 -2.91 20.75 -37.57
C ARG A 9 -2.45 22.17 -37.26
N SER A 10 -1.42 22.29 -36.44
CA SER A 10 -0.51 23.49 -36.50
C SER A 10 0.47 23.47 -35.30
N LEU A 11 1.33 22.47 -35.19
CA LEU A 11 2.55 22.50 -34.33
C LEU A 11 3.66 21.58 -34.87
N LEU A 12 3.64 21.30 -36.17
CA LEU A 12 4.63 20.42 -36.83
C LEU A 12 5.52 21.15 -37.86
N ALA A 13 5.58 22.48 -37.80
CA ALA A 13 6.40 23.25 -38.73
C ALA A 13 7.71 23.81 -38.11
N GLY A 14 7.93 23.59 -36.78
CA GLY A 14 9.15 24.04 -36.09
C GLY A 14 10.23 22.98 -35.87
N ALA A 15 9.92 21.69 -36.08
CA ALA A 15 10.79 20.56 -35.72
C ALA A 15 11.55 19.94 -36.93
N LEU A 16 11.34 20.40 -38.13
CA LEU A 16 11.90 19.80 -39.35
C LEU A 16 13.18 20.50 -39.89
N ALA A 17 13.69 21.55 -39.20
CA ALA A 17 14.94 22.17 -39.55
C ALA A 17 16.16 21.70 -38.73
N ALA A 18 15.96 20.82 -37.75
CA ALA A 18 17.02 20.30 -36.87
C ALA A 18 17.43 18.84 -37.17
N LEU A 19 16.84 18.19 -38.16
CA LEU A 19 17.02 16.75 -38.41
C LEU A 19 17.90 16.37 -39.60
N ALA A 20 18.79 17.29 -40.03
CA ALA A 20 19.64 17.03 -41.19
C ALA A 20 21.14 17.14 -40.91
N LEU A 21 21.63 16.77 -39.70
CA LEU A 21 23.07 16.67 -39.43
C LEU A 21 23.41 15.64 -38.35
N VAL A 22 22.82 14.44 -38.46
CA VAL A 22 23.36 13.23 -37.82
C VAL A 22 24.06 12.45 -38.94
N ALA A 23 25.18 12.99 -39.40
CA ALA A 23 26.15 12.17 -40.11
C ALA A 23 27.02 11.51 -39.02
N GLY A 24 26.84 10.21 -38.81
CA GLY A 24 27.75 9.39 -38.03
C GLY A 24 29.18 9.65 -38.49
N ALA A 25 30.14 9.52 -37.56
CA ALA A 25 31.55 9.63 -37.82
C ALA A 25 32.03 8.55 -38.81
N ALA A 26 31.82 8.75 -40.09
CA ALA A 26 32.63 8.18 -41.13
C ALA A 26 34.03 8.84 -41.00
N PRO A 27 35.15 8.16 -41.28
CA PRO A 27 36.46 8.81 -41.36
C PRO A 27 36.31 9.96 -42.34
N ALA A 28 36.49 11.19 -41.82
CA ALA A 28 36.34 12.40 -42.62
C ALA A 28 37.24 12.31 -43.85
N ALA A 29 36.62 12.20 -45.01
CA ALA A 29 37.33 12.53 -46.25
C ALA A 29 37.90 13.95 -46.06
N ALA A 30 39.19 14.15 -46.40
CA ALA A 30 39.88 15.40 -46.24
C ALA A 30 39.06 16.51 -46.91
N LEU A 31 38.57 17.46 -46.11
CA LEU A 31 37.77 18.57 -46.60
C LEU A 31 38.74 19.57 -47.25
N GLU A 32 38.44 20.06 -48.43
CA GLU A 32 39.17 21.15 -49.03
C GLU A 32 39.29 22.33 -48.04
N PRO A 33 40.43 23.02 -47.93
CA PRO A 33 40.69 24.05 -46.91
C PRO A 33 39.58 25.12 -46.76
N ASP A 34 38.97 25.54 -47.84
CA ASP A 34 37.87 26.53 -47.84
C ASP A 34 36.57 25.94 -47.33
N GLN A 35 36.29 24.65 -47.61
CA GLN A 35 35.13 23.94 -47.05
C GLN A 35 35.29 23.69 -45.55
N ALA A 36 36.50 23.33 -45.13
CA ALA A 36 36.83 23.16 -43.71
C ALA A 36 36.64 24.49 -42.92
N TYR A 37 37.09 25.60 -43.50
CA TYR A 37 36.88 26.93 -42.92
C TYR A 37 35.38 27.28 -42.78
N ALA A 38 34.58 27.08 -43.83
CA ALA A 38 33.15 27.32 -43.82
C ALA A 38 32.42 26.43 -42.78
N THR A 39 32.81 25.15 -42.68
CA THR A 39 32.27 24.22 -41.70
C THR A 39 32.58 24.67 -40.25
N ALA A 40 33.81 25.03 -39.98
CA ALA A 40 34.23 25.54 -38.68
C ALA A 40 33.50 26.83 -38.31
N GLN A 41 33.32 27.76 -39.29
CA GLN A 41 32.56 28.98 -39.12
C GLN A 41 31.08 28.68 -38.73
N GLN A 42 30.44 27.76 -39.43
CA GLN A 42 29.07 27.36 -39.13
C GLN A 42 28.96 26.78 -37.73
N GLN A 43 29.88 25.93 -37.31
CA GLN A 43 29.89 25.36 -35.95
C GLN A 43 30.01 26.43 -34.87
N ILE A 44 30.85 27.43 -35.05
CA ILE A 44 31.02 28.56 -34.11
C ILE A 44 29.73 29.41 -34.06
N GLN A 45 29.05 29.62 -35.19
CA GLN A 45 27.75 30.31 -35.19
C GLN A 45 26.64 29.58 -34.45
N VAL A 46 26.57 28.23 -34.58
CA VAL A 46 25.64 27.38 -33.83
C VAL A 46 25.88 27.52 -32.30
N VAL A 47 27.13 27.59 -31.90
CA VAL A 47 27.52 27.80 -30.50
C VAL A 47 27.01 29.13 -29.95
N ALA A 48 27.14 30.20 -30.73
CA ALA A 48 26.67 31.52 -30.34
C ALA A 48 25.14 31.57 -30.08
N GLY A 49 24.38 30.83 -30.89
CA GLY A 49 22.92 30.64 -30.69
C GLY A 49 22.56 29.81 -29.45
N GLY A 50 23.40 28.82 -29.09
CA GLY A 50 23.15 27.90 -27.96
C GLY A 50 23.38 28.50 -26.57
N LEU A 51 24.12 29.62 -26.48
CA LEU A 51 24.40 30.25 -25.18
C LEU A 51 23.11 30.75 -24.48
N ALA A 52 22.16 31.29 -25.25
CA ALA A 52 20.90 31.78 -24.70
C ALA A 52 20.06 30.66 -24.03
N SER A 53 20.14 29.44 -24.53
CA SER A 53 19.39 28.29 -23.96
C SER A 53 19.97 27.83 -22.62
N ILE A 54 21.28 27.93 -22.42
CA ILE A 54 21.90 27.64 -21.11
C ILE A 54 21.45 28.66 -20.06
N GLN A 55 21.41 29.94 -20.42
CA GLN A 55 20.92 31.00 -19.53
C GLN A 55 19.44 30.80 -19.20
N ALA A 56 18.63 30.37 -20.18
CA ALA A 56 17.21 30.03 -19.96
C ALA A 56 17.03 28.84 -19.03
N ALA A 57 17.89 27.82 -19.10
CA ALA A 57 17.85 26.67 -18.18
C ALA A 57 18.08 27.08 -16.73
N VAL A 58 19.03 27.97 -16.45
CA VAL A 58 19.28 28.52 -15.11
C VAL A 58 18.10 29.34 -14.61
N GLN A 59 17.50 30.17 -15.50
CA GLN A 59 16.32 30.96 -15.15
C GLN A 59 15.10 30.09 -14.88
N LYS A 60 14.86 29.06 -15.68
CA LYS A 60 13.77 28.11 -15.52
C LYS A 60 13.92 27.33 -14.23
N ALA A 61 15.12 26.89 -13.90
CA ALA A 61 15.41 26.24 -12.64
C ALA A 61 15.04 27.12 -11.42
N LYS A 62 15.27 28.45 -11.51
CA LYS A 62 14.89 29.41 -10.47
C LYS A 62 13.36 29.64 -10.34
N GLN A 63 12.59 29.42 -11.42
CA GLN A 63 11.15 29.70 -11.48
C GLN A 63 10.27 28.49 -11.16
N GLN A 64 10.80 27.29 -11.03
CA GLN A 64 10.03 26.04 -10.97
C GLN A 64 9.70 25.58 -9.53
N GLU A 65 9.44 26.51 -8.62
CA GLU A 65 8.72 26.16 -7.39
C GLU A 65 7.22 26.00 -7.72
N ARG A 66 6.72 24.77 -7.59
CA ARG A 66 5.28 24.52 -7.68
C ARG A 66 4.55 25.34 -6.63
N SER A 67 3.44 25.98 -7.02
CA SER A 67 2.65 26.76 -6.08
C SER A 67 2.01 25.86 -4.99
N ALA A 68 1.61 26.46 -3.88
CA ALA A 68 0.92 25.75 -2.81
C ALA A 68 -0.36 25.05 -3.32
N GLU A 69 -1.11 25.73 -4.20
CA GLU A 69 -2.35 25.22 -4.80
C GLU A 69 -2.10 24.02 -5.73
N GLN A 70 -1.03 24.04 -6.51
CA GLN A 70 -0.66 22.89 -7.36
C GLN A 70 -0.32 21.66 -6.51
N ARG A 71 0.40 21.84 -5.40
CA ARG A 71 0.73 20.76 -4.47
C ARG A 71 -0.51 20.18 -3.80
N ILE A 72 -1.47 21.02 -3.44
CA ILE A 72 -2.77 20.58 -2.91
C ILE A 72 -3.53 19.80 -3.97
N GLY A 73 -3.55 20.27 -5.23
CA GLY A 73 -4.17 19.54 -6.33
C GLY A 73 -3.56 18.16 -6.55
N ASP A 74 -2.23 18.06 -6.53
CA ASP A 74 -1.51 16.77 -6.61
C ASP A 74 -1.86 15.85 -5.41
N ALA A 75 -1.96 16.42 -4.19
CA ALA A 75 -2.34 15.64 -3.00
C ALA A 75 -3.78 15.10 -3.10
N VAL A 76 -4.73 15.86 -3.66
CA VAL A 76 -6.11 15.38 -3.91
C VAL A 76 -6.12 14.17 -4.85
N LEU A 77 -5.32 14.21 -5.92
CA LEU A 77 -5.20 13.08 -6.86
C LEU A 77 -4.63 11.84 -6.18
N LEU A 78 -3.60 12.01 -5.34
CA LEU A 78 -3.00 10.91 -4.57
C LEU A 78 -3.99 10.34 -3.53
N MET A 79 -4.79 11.19 -2.87
CA MET A 79 -5.86 10.73 -1.99
C MET A 79 -6.92 9.92 -2.73
N GLY A 80 -7.28 10.33 -3.94
CA GLY A 80 -8.21 9.62 -4.81
C GLY A 80 -7.69 8.23 -5.23
N SER A 81 -6.40 8.10 -5.46
CA SER A 81 -5.72 6.82 -5.74
C SER A 81 -5.36 6.00 -4.49
N LYS A 82 -5.69 6.49 -3.29
CA LYS A 82 -5.35 5.91 -1.97
C LYS A 82 -3.84 5.84 -1.69
N ASP A 83 -3.03 6.64 -2.39
CA ASP A 83 -1.60 6.79 -2.08
C ASP A 83 -1.43 7.81 -0.94
N TYR A 84 -1.83 7.39 0.26
CA TYR A 84 -1.79 8.22 1.46
C TYR A 84 -0.38 8.67 1.86
N PRO A 85 0.67 7.83 1.78
CA PRO A 85 2.02 8.26 2.17
C PRO A 85 2.54 9.42 1.34
N ARG A 86 2.33 9.40 0.01
CA ARG A 86 2.76 10.51 -0.85
C ARG A 86 1.91 11.75 -0.64
N ALA A 87 0.59 11.59 -0.46
CA ALA A 87 -0.31 12.69 -0.13
C ALA A 87 0.12 13.39 1.18
N THR A 88 0.43 12.63 2.24
CA THR A 88 0.95 13.13 3.52
C THR A 88 2.21 13.98 3.33
N ASN A 89 3.18 13.52 2.53
CA ASN A 89 4.40 14.26 2.28
C ASN A 89 4.15 15.60 1.60
N LEU A 90 3.29 15.63 0.57
CA LEU A 90 2.95 16.88 -0.13
C LEU A 90 2.21 17.86 0.78
N LEU A 91 1.27 17.37 1.59
CA LEU A 91 0.51 18.21 2.52
C LEU A 91 1.40 18.78 3.63
N ASN A 92 2.30 17.97 4.19
CA ASN A 92 3.28 18.47 5.16
C ASN A 92 4.21 19.52 4.53
N GLU A 93 4.64 19.35 3.29
CA GLU A 93 5.44 20.32 2.58
C GLU A 93 4.70 21.67 2.42
N VAL A 94 3.39 21.65 2.14
CA VAL A 94 2.57 22.88 2.09
C VAL A 94 2.46 23.53 3.49
N ILE A 95 2.24 22.72 4.53
CA ILE A 95 2.13 23.20 5.91
C ILE A 95 3.43 23.87 6.38
N GLU A 96 4.58 23.29 6.04
CA GLU A 96 5.88 23.81 6.47
C GLU A 96 6.32 25.04 5.66
N LYS A 97 6.15 25.00 4.33
CA LYS A 97 6.63 26.08 3.44
C LYS A 97 5.69 27.29 3.41
N TYR A 98 4.39 27.08 3.62
CA TYR A 98 3.38 28.12 3.46
C TYR A 98 2.50 28.32 4.70
N PRO A 99 3.05 28.43 5.94
CA PRO A 99 2.27 28.49 7.19
C PRO A 99 1.33 29.69 7.28
N ASN A 100 1.63 30.76 6.54
CA ASN A 100 0.83 31.97 6.53
C ASN A 100 -0.13 32.08 5.32
N HIS A 101 -0.15 31.08 4.43
CA HIS A 101 -1.02 31.14 3.26
C HIS A 101 -2.49 31.09 3.67
N PRO A 102 -3.35 31.99 3.16
CA PRO A 102 -4.70 32.19 3.68
C PRO A 102 -5.63 30.99 3.43
N THR A 103 -5.45 30.28 2.33
CA THR A 103 -6.27 29.13 1.90
C THR A 103 -5.50 27.82 1.95
N ALA A 104 -4.32 27.75 1.32
CA ALA A 104 -3.58 26.52 1.16
C ALA A 104 -3.15 25.87 2.49
N PHE A 105 -2.79 26.67 3.50
CA PHE A 105 -2.38 26.15 4.78
C PHE A 105 -3.53 25.45 5.54
N PRO A 106 -4.71 26.06 5.73
CA PRO A 106 -5.83 25.38 6.37
C PRO A 106 -6.39 24.22 5.54
N ASP A 107 -6.40 24.33 4.19
CA ASP A 107 -6.76 23.23 3.29
C ASP A 107 -5.85 22.03 3.53
N ALA A 108 -4.52 22.25 3.52
CA ALA A 108 -3.53 21.20 3.73
C ALA A 108 -3.70 20.53 5.10
N MET A 109 -3.93 21.31 6.16
CA MET A 109 -4.17 20.73 7.49
C MET A 109 -5.43 19.89 7.54
N ASN A 110 -6.53 20.36 6.98
CA ASN A 110 -7.77 19.58 6.94
C ASN A 110 -7.61 18.30 6.13
N MET A 111 -6.99 18.38 4.97
CA MET A 111 -6.72 17.22 4.12
C MET A 111 -5.76 16.23 4.80
N LEU A 112 -4.77 16.71 5.53
CA LEU A 112 -3.85 15.84 6.29
C LEU A 112 -4.60 15.06 7.39
N GLY A 113 -5.51 15.74 8.11
CA GLY A 113 -6.42 15.07 9.05
C GLY A 113 -7.27 13.98 8.40
N GLU A 114 -7.84 14.26 7.22
CA GLU A 114 -8.63 13.30 6.45
C GLU A 114 -7.76 12.12 5.91
N VAL A 115 -6.53 12.38 5.48
CA VAL A 115 -5.58 11.33 5.08
C VAL A 115 -5.31 10.37 6.24
N TYR A 116 -4.95 10.89 7.41
CA TYR A 116 -4.71 10.08 8.60
C TYR A 116 -5.97 9.31 9.04
N PHE A 117 -7.15 9.93 8.96
CA PHE A 117 -8.40 9.26 9.29
C PHE A 117 -8.70 8.09 8.35
N ARG A 118 -8.54 8.29 7.03
CA ARG A 118 -8.77 7.26 6.00
C ARG A 118 -7.73 6.14 6.01
N SER A 119 -6.50 6.44 6.38
CA SER A 119 -5.44 5.45 6.60
C SER A 119 -5.54 4.74 7.96
N LYS A 120 -6.59 5.04 8.76
CA LYS A 120 -6.85 4.49 10.10
C LYS A 120 -5.83 4.91 11.18
N GLN A 121 -5.00 5.89 10.93
CA GLN A 121 -4.08 6.51 11.90
C GLN A 121 -4.86 7.49 12.78
N TYR A 122 -5.72 6.96 13.66
CA TYR A 122 -6.70 7.77 14.38
C TYR A 122 -6.09 8.75 15.40
N LEU A 123 -4.97 8.40 16.03
CA LEU A 123 -4.30 9.28 16.99
C LEU A 123 -3.65 10.48 16.28
N SER A 124 -3.00 10.25 15.13
CA SER A 124 -2.46 11.31 14.28
C SER A 124 -3.55 12.21 13.71
N ALA A 125 -4.66 11.63 13.23
CA ALA A 125 -5.84 12.39 12.78
C ALA A 125 -6.42 13.25 13.90
N ARG A 126 -6.57 12.71 15.12
CA ARG A 126 -7.05 13.42 16.30
C ARG A 126 -6.20 14.65 16.59
N ARG A 127 -4.87 14.50 16.54
CA ARG A 127 -3.95 15.62 16.79
C ARG A 127 -4.16 16.75 15.79
N VAL A 128 -4.25 16.43 14.50
CA VAL A 128 -4.43 17.45 13.44
C VAL A 128 -5.80 18.12 13.56
N PHE A 129 -6.88 17.37 13.78
CA PHE A 129 -8.21 17.95 13.94
C PHE A 129 -8.33 18.79 15.22
N LYS A 130 -7.69 18.39 16.34
CA LYS A 130 -7.60 19.25 17.55
C LYS A 130 -6.89 20.57 17.23
N GLN A 131 -5.79 20.55 16.48
CA GLN A 131 -5.09 21.77 16.06
C GLN A 131 -5.98 22.70 15.20
N ILE A 132 -6.83 22.13 14.32
CA ILE A 132 -7.79 22.92 13.54
C ILE A 132 -8.84 23.56 14.44
N VAL A 133 -9.36 22.82 15.42
CA VAL A 133 -10.35 23.32 16.38
C VAL A 133 -9.76 24.41 17.29
N ASP A 134 -8.53 24.24 17.77
CA ASP A 134 -7.83 25.21 18.63
C ASP A 134 -7.59 26.54 17.89
N ARG A 135 -7.42 26.50 16.57
CA ARG A 135 -7.29 27.67 15.69
C ARG A 135 -8.62 28.24 15.21
N GLY A 136 -9.70 27.83 15.81
CA GLY A 136 -11.05 28.20 15.40
C GLY A 136 -11.36 29.72 15.44
N SER A 137 -10.61 30.50 16.22
CA SER A 137 -10.70 31.96 16.24
C SER A 137 -10.12 32.62 14.97
N GLU A 138 -9.26 31.90 14.22
CA GLU A 138 -8.72 32.37 12.95
C GLU A 138 -9.76 32.20 11.85
N ARG A 139 -10.17 33.27 11.16
CA ARG A 139 -11.19 33.25 10.09
C ARG A 139 -10.93 32.20 9.00
N ARG A 140 -9.64 31.94 8.69
CA ARG A 140 -9.23 30.97 7.67
C ARG A 140 -9.56 29.52 8.04
N PHE A 141 -9.77 29.19 9.31
CA PHE A 141 -10.13 27.84 9.77
C PHE A 141 -11.64 27.66 10.01
N SER A 142 -12.45 28.73 9.98
CA SER A 142 -13.85 28.67 10.33
C SER A 142 -14.67 27.64 9.54
N GLN A 143 -14.36 27.46 8.26
CA GLN A 143 -15.06 26.51 7.39
C GLN A 143 -14.75 25.04 7.71
N TYR A 144 -13.64 24.73 8.36
CA TYR A 144 -13.20 23.37 8.68
C TYR A 144 -13.59 22.91 10.09
N GLN A 145 -13.99 23.82 10.95
CA GLN A 145 -14.28 23.52 12.37
C GLN A 145 -15.35 22.45 12.55
N ALA A 146 -16.46 22.58 11.82
CA ALA A 146 -17.56 21.64 11.96
C ALA A 146 -17.16 20.23 11.51
N GLY A 147 -16.44 20.12 10.38
CA GLY A 147 -15.90 18.84 9.90
C GLY A 147 -14.89 18.23 10.88
N ALA A 148 -13.96 19.05 11.37
CA ALA A 148 -12.95 18.60 12.34
C ALA A 148 -13.59 18.10 13.65
N LEU A 149 -14.58 18.82 14.19
CA LEU A 149 -15.32 18.39 15.37
C LEU A 149 -16.11 17.09 15.13
N GLY A 150 -16.72 16.94 13.96
CA GLY A 150 -17.37 15.70 13.55
C GLY A 150 -16.40 14.52 13.52
N ARG A 151 -15.21 14.71 12.94
CA ARG A 151 -14.15 13.68 12.91
C ARG A 151 -13.61 13.35 14.30
N LEU A 152 -13.48 14.34 15.19
CA LEU A 152 -13.08 14.09 16.58
C LEU A 152 -14.10 13.20 17.31
N VAL A 153 -15.40 13.40 17.10
CA VAL A 153 -16.43 12.48 17.63
C VAL A 153 -16.26 11.10 17.02
N ASP A 154 -16.08 10.99 15.70
CA ASP A 154 -15.87 9.69 15.03
C ASP A 154 -14.68 8.93 15.61
N ILE A 155 -13.57 9.63 15.86
CA ILE A 155 -12.35 9.06 16.44
C ILE A 155 -12.61 8.60 17.88
N ALA A 156 -13.23 9.44 18.72
CA ALA A 156 -13.55 9.11 20.10
C ALA A 156 -14.44 7.83 20.19
N LEU A 157 -15.41 7.71 19.28
CA LEU A 157 -16.28 6.54 19.22
C LEU A 157 -15.54 5.28 18.73
N ARG A 158 -14.64 5.41 17.74
CA ARG A 158 -13.85 4.29 17.21
C ARG A 158 -12.84 3.76 18.22
N LEU A 159 -12.23 4.67 19.00
CA LEU A 159 -11.29 4.32 20.06
C LEU A 159 -11.99 3.95 21.38
N LYS A 160 -13.32 4.05 21.45
CA LYS A 160 -14.15 3.89 22.66
C LYS A 160 -13.81 4.86 23.80
N GLU A 161 -13.18 5.99 23.50
CA GLU A 161 -12.80 7.03 24.48
C GLU A 161 -13.93 8.05 24.71
N LEU A 162 -15.02 7.62 25.30
CA LEU A 162 -16.22 8.45 25.49
C LEU A 162 -16.02 9.67 26.40
N ASN A 163 -14.98 9.67 27.25
CA ASN A 163 -14.64 10.79 28.13
C ASN A 163 -14.17 12.04 27.35
N GLU A 164 -13.60 11.86 26.16
CA GLU A 164 -13.17 12.96 25.29
C GLU A 164 -14.37 13.78 24.74
N LEU A 165 -15.57 13.20 24.71
CA LEU A 165 -16.75 13.83 24.12
C LEU A 165 -17.17 15.14 24.82
N ASP A 166 -16.93 15.28 26.14
CA ASP A 166 -17.30 16.49 26.87
C ASP A 166 -16.51 17.71 26.38
N SER A 167 -15.22 17.55 26.17
CA SER A 167 -14.36 18.61 25.63
C SER A 167 -14.73 18.97 24.18
N ILE A 168 -15.10 17.96 23.38
CA ILE A 168 -15.53 18.14 21.99
C ILE A 168 -16.87 18.89 21.95
N PHE A 169 -17.85 18.52 22.79
CA PHE A 169 -19.15 19.20 22.89
C PHE A 169 -19.04 20.65 23.38
N ALA A 170 -18.13 20.91 24.33
CA ALA A 170 -17.82 22.26 24.74
C ALA A 170 -17.26 23.11 23.59
N SER A 171 -16.43 22.51 22.73
CA SER A 171 -15.91 23.18 21.53
C SER A 171 -16.99 23.38 20.47
N MET A 172 -17.91 22.42 20.27
CA MET A 172 -19.04 22.56 19.36
C MET A 172 -19.94 23.76 19.74
N ALA A 173 -20.15 24.00 21.06
CA ALA A 173 -20.96 25.11 21.54
C ALA A 173 -20.37 26.51 21.22
N ARG A 174 -19.10 26.59 20.88
CA ARG A 174 -18.40 27.82 20.48
C ARG A 174 -18.49 28.12 18.99
N VAL A 175 -18.90 27.16 18.18
CA VAL A 175 -19.03 27.37 16.74
C VAL A 175 -20.27 28.18 16.43
N PRO A 176 -20.17 29.29 15.66
CA PRO A 176 -21.33 30.13 15.32
C PRO A 176 -22.41 29.31 14.58
N SER A 177 -23.68 29.62 14.91
CA SER A 177 -24.85 29.01 14.25
C SER A 177 -24.86 29.37 12.76
N GLY A 178 -24.93 28.41 11.90
CA GLY A 178 -24.90 28.62 10.45
C GLY A 178 -24.99 27.32 9.63
N ALA A 179 -24.48 27.34 8.41
CA ALA A 179 -24.58 26.25 7.43
C ALA A 179 -24.05 24.87 7.88
N ALA A 180 -23.20 24.82 8.90
CA ALA A 180 -22.64 23.59 9.47
C ALA A 180 -23.48 23.01 10.63
N SER A 181 -24.65 23.56 10.93
CA SER A 181 -25.48 23.16 12.09
C SER A 181 -25.88 21.67 12.02
N SER A 182 -26.28 21.16 10.86
CA SER A 182 -26.68 19.76 10.69
C SER A 182 -25.52 18.77 10.94
N ALA A 183 -24.32 19.06 10.46
CA ALA A 183 -23.14 18.24 10.72
C ALA A 183 -22.79 18.16 12.23
N LEU A 184 -22.81 19.30 12.90
CA LEU A 184 -22.54 19.39 14.34
C LEU A 184 -23.65 18.73 15.16
N SER A 185 -24.92 18.96 14.81
CA SER A 185 -26.07 18.34 15.47
C SER A 185 -26.06 16.83 15.32
N TYR A 186 -25.73 16.31 14.13
CA TYR A 186 -25.56 14.89 13.88
C TYR A 186 -24.38 14.31 14.71
N ALA A 187 -23.21 14.95 14.65
CA ALA A 187 -22.04 14.50 15.41
C ALA A 187 -22.31 14.47 16.92
N ARG A 188 -22.96 15.54 17.46
CA ARG A 188 -23.37 15.60 18.86
C ARG A 188 -24.37 14.49 19.20
N GLY A 189 -25.40 14.31 18.36
CA GLY A 189 -26.42 13.27 18.55
C GLY A 189 -25.81 11.86 18.58
N LYS A 190 -24.85 11.58 17.70
CA LYS A 190 -24.12 10.32 17.65
C LYS A 190 -23.26 10.09 18.91
N GLY A 191 -22.56 11.11 19.37
CA GLY A 191 -21.76 11.01 20.60
C GLY A 191 -22.62 10.82 21.85
N LEU A 192 -23.76 11.53 21.97
CA LEU A 192 -24.73 11.36 23.07
C LEU A 192 -25.37 9.97 23.03
N PHE A 193 -25.71 9.46 21.85
CA PHE A 193 -26.19 8.09 21.67
C PHE A 193 -25.21 7.05 22.23
N ALA A 194 -23.92 7.19 21.90
CA ALA A 194 -22.89 6.27 22.38
C ALA A 194 -22.71 6.32 23.92
N ARG A 195 -23.01 7.45 24.54
CA ARG A 195 -23.04 7.62 26.02
C ARG A 195 -24.35 7.17 26.65
N ALA A 196 -25.27 6.63 25.87
CA ALA A 196 -26.64 6.26 26.28
C ALA A 196 -27.50 7.45 26.82
N ASP A 197 -27.12 8.70 26.52
CA ASP A 197 -27.98 9.88 26.72
C ASP A 197 -28.97 9.99 25.55
N PHE A 198 -30.02 9.18 25.58
CA PHE A 198 -31.00 9.11 24.50
C PHE A 198 -31.85 10.38 24.37
N THR A 199 -32.13 11.06 25.48
CA THR A 199 -32.89 12.32 25.48
C THR A 199 -32.11 13.45 24.80
N GLY A 200 -30.87 13.64 25.18
CA GLY A 200 -29.98 14.58 24.54
C GLY A 200 -29.72 14.25 23.08
N ALA A 201 -29.53 12.96 22.77
CA ALA A 201 -29.33 12.49 21.39
C ALA A 201 -30.52 12.80 20.50
N LYS A 202 -31.78 12.51 20.94
CA LYS A 202 -33.00 12.85 20.19
C LYS A 202 -33.08 14.36 19.88
N THR A 203 -32.81 15.19 20.89
CA THR A 203 -32.86 16.63 20.74
C THR A 203 -31.84 17.12 19.69
N ALA A 204 -30.63 16.59 19.73
CA ALA A 204 -29.61 16.96 18.77
C ALA A 204 -29.93 16.46 17.35
N LEU A 205 -30.38 15.20 17.21
CA LEU A 205 -30.70 14.60 15.92
C LEU A 205 -31.92 15.26 15.24
N ALA A 206 -32.89 15.77 16.04
CA ALA A 206 -34.03 16.51 15.52
C ALA A 206 -33.67 17.84 14.85
N GLN A 207 -32.49 18.40 15.15
CA GLN A 207 -31.97 19.63 14.53
C GLN A 207 -31.29 19.39 13.18
N VAL A 208 -31.13 18.14 12.75
CA VAL A 208 -30.53 17.82 11.45
C VAL A 208 -31.54 18.06 10.33
N ASP A 209 -31.16 18.91 9.38
CA ASP A 209 -32.03 19.25 8.25
C ASP A 209 -32.33 18.00 7.39
N VAL A 210 -33.54 17.91 6.89
CA VAL A 210 -34.05 16.81 6.07
C VAL A 210 -33.36 16.68 4.72
N GLN A 211 -32.76 17.76 4.22
CA GLN A 211 -31.98 17.81 2.99
C GLN A 211 -30.47 17.65 3.22
N SER A 212 -30.05 17.53 4.48
CA SER A 212 -28.64 17.34 4.83
C SER A 212 -28.14 15.95 4.40
N GLU A 213 -26.88 15.87 4.04
CA GLU A 213 -26.17 14.59 3.81
C GLU A 213 -26.20 13.64 5.03
N TYR A 214 -26.49 14.16 6.22
CA TYR A 214 -26.62 13.38 7.47
C TYR A 214 -28.06 12.95 7.78
N ALA A 215 -29.03 13.24 6.92
CA ALA A 215 -30.44 12.95 7.18
C ALA A 215 -30.74 11.46 7.35
N HIS A 216 -30.12 10.60 6.53
CA HIS A 216 -30.26 9.13 6.60
C HIS A 216 -29.76 8.59 7.94
N GLN A 217 -28.52 8.93 8.30
CA GLN A 217 -27.88 8.48 9.51
C GLN A 217 -28.59 9.02 10.77
N SER A 218 -29.03 10.28 10.72
CA SER A 218 -29.74 10.91 11.83
C SER A 218 -31.08 10.21 12.12
N ARG A 219 -31.87 9.94 11.08
CA ARG A 219 -33.16 9.24 11.21
C ARG A 219 -32.98 7.80 11.65
N TYR A 220 -31.93 7.12 11.14
CA TYR A 220 -31.59 5.77 11.56
C TYR A 220 -31.23 5.73 13.04
N LEU A 221 -30.39 6.65 13.53
CA LEU A 221 -30.08 6.74 14.96
C LEU A 221 -31.30 7.07 15.82
N ALA A 222 -32.21 7.95 15.35
CA ALA A 222 -33.47 8.21 16.04
C ALA A 222 -34.35 6.96 16.15
N ALA A 223 -34.42 6.13 15.11
CA ALA A 223 -35.11 4.84 15.14
C ALA A 223 -34.44 3.85 16.10
N LEU A 224 -33.11 3.81 16.18
CA LEU A 224 -32.37 2.99 17.14
C LEU A 224 -32.64 3.43 18.59
N ILE A 225 -32.75 4.74 18.84
CA ILE A 225 -33.13 5.24 20.16
C ILE A 225 -34.55 4.77 20.55
N ALA A 226 -35.51 4.90 19.63
CA ALA A 226 -36.85 4.40 19.85
C ALA A 226 -36.89 2.87 20.12
N MET A 227 -36.03 2.13 19.43
CA MET A 227 -35.86 0.67 19.69
C MET A 227 -35.34 0.43 21.12
N LYS A 228 -34.30 1.15 21.54
CA LYS A 228 -33.71 1.02 22.88
C LYS A 228 -34.71 1.35 23.98
N GLU A 229 -35.51 2.41 23.77
CA GLU A 229 -36.55 2.82 24.72
C GLU A 229 -37.73 1.82 24.78
N ALA A 230 -38.08 1.19 23.66
CA ALA A 230 -39.12 0.17 23.59
C ALA A 230 -38.67 -1.20 24.18
N THR A 231 -37.35 -1.42 24.26
CA THR A 231 -36.78 -2.68 24.76
C THR A 231 -36.67 -2.58 26.30
N PRO A 232 -37.40 -3.41 27.07
CA PRO A 232 -37.25 -3.36 28.52
C PRO A 232 -35.87 -3.89 28.94
N PRO A 233 -35.35 -3.51 30.11
CA PRO A 233 -34.15 -4.08 30.66
C PRO A 233 -34.30 -5.59 30.82
N ALA A 234 -33.28 -6.34 30.43
CA ALA A 234 -33.29 -7.79 30.57
C ALA A 234 -33.47 -8.18 32.06
N LYS A 235 -34.53 -8.94 32.34
CA LYS A 235 -34.69 -9.55 33.66
C LYS A 235 -33.97 -10.89 33.64
N PRO A 236 -33.18 -11.21 34.67
CA PRO A 236 -32.63 -12.55 34.78
C PRO A 236 -33.78 -13.56 34.85
N LEU A 237 -33.80 -14.52 33.93
CA LEU A 237 -34.76 -15.65 33.92
C LEU A 237 -34.24 -16.73 34.84
N ALA A 238 -35.12 -17.44 35.51
CA ALA A 238 -34.76 -18.67 36.24
C ALA A 238 -34.33 -19.78 35.24
N ASP A 239 -33.48 -20.67 35.71
CA ASP A 239 -33.06 -21.82 34.89
C ASP A 239 -34.27 -22.62 34.34
N GLY A 240 -34.39 -22.68 33.01
CA GLY A 240 -35.49 -23.35 32.32
C GLY A 240 -36.73 -22.48 32.02
N GLU A 241 -36.75 -21.21 32.41
CA GLU A 241 -37.85 -20.30 32.11
C GLU A 241 -37.68 -19.72 30.71
N THR A 242 -38.68 -19.86 29.84
CA THR A 242 -38.69 -19.25 28.50
C THR A 242 -39.14 -17.77 28.62
N PRO A 243 -38.47 -16.84 27.91
CA PRO A 243 -38.90 -15.46 27.93
C PRO A 243 -40.31 -15.31 27.34
N PRO A 244 -41.16 -14.44 27.91
CA PRO A 244 -42.51 -14.22 27.40
C PRO A 244 -42.46 -13.67 25.96
N PRO A 245 -43.41 -14.05 25.10
CA PRO A 245 -43.45 -13.60 23.71
C PRO A 245 -43.59 -12.06 23.67
N VAL A 246 -42.83 -11.43 22.75
CA VAL A 246 -42.83 -10.00 22.59
C VAL A 246 -44.02 -9.59 21.71
N PRO A 247 -44.96 -8.76 22.18
CA PRO A 247 -46.13 -8.39 21.39
C PRO A 247 -45.72 -7.49 20.21
N PRO A 248 -46.27 -7.72 18.99
CA PRO A 248 -45.96 -6.90 17.80
C PRO A 248 -46.13 -5.42 17.98
N ALA A 249 -47.10 -5.00 18.80
CA ALA A 249 -47.35 -3.60 19.08
C ALA A 249 -46.15 -2.87 19.76
N ARG A 250 -45.26 -3.61 20.45
CA ARG A 250 -44.10 -3.03 21.14
C ARG A 250 -43.18 -2.23 20.21
N TYR A 251 -42.90 -2.77 19.05
CA TYR A 251 -41.98 -2.16 18.10
C TYR A 251 -42.68 -1.52 16.90
N ALA A 252 -44.01 -1.39 16.88
CA ALA A 252 -44.73 -0.85 15.74
C ALA A 252 -44.25 0.56 15.34
N THR A 253 -44.09 1.45 16.33
CA THR A 253 -43.56 2.82 16.11
C THR A 253 -42.11 2.81 15.64
N THR A 254 -41.30 1.91 16.19
CA THR A 254 -39.89 1.77 15.83
C THR A 254 -39.74 1.29 14.40
N ILE A 255 -40.52 0.28 14.00
CA ILE A 255 -40.55 -0.21 12.62
C ILE A 255 -40.97 0.88 11.65
N ASP A 256 -41.99 1.69 11.98
CA ASP A 256 -42.40 2.85 11.16
C ASP A 256 -41.27 3.87 10.97
N LEU A 257 -40.51 4.14 12.02
CA LEU A 257 -39.35 5.04 11.94
C LEU A 257 -38.25 4.47 11.04
N PHE A 258 -37.94 3.19 11.10
CA PHE A 258 -37.00 2.56 10.17
C PHE A 258 -37.53 2.51 8.73
N LEU A 259 -38.82 2.26 8.52
CA LEU A 259 -39.45 2.30 7.20
C LEU A 259 -39.32 3.70 6.56
N LYS A 260 -39.42 4.78 7.35
CA LYS A 260 -39.16 6.15 6.87
C LYS A 260 -37.72 6.34 6.41
N VAL A 261 -36.74 5.66 7.00
CA VAL A 261 -35.35 5.67 6.51
C VAL A 261 -35.24 4.97 5.15
N THR A 262 -35.90 3.83 4.98
CA THR A 262 -35.86 3.06 3.72
C THR A 262 -36.53 3.77 2.53
N GLN A 263 -37.34 4.79 2.78
CA GLN A 263 -38.00 5.61 1.75
C GLN A 263 -37.14 6.77 1.25
N LEU A 264 -35.99 7.03 1.88
CA LEU A 264 -35.07 8.07 1.46
C LEU A 264 -34.31 7.67 0.19
N GLN A 265 -33.86 8.69 -0.58
CA GLN A 265 -33.13 8.43 -1.83
C GLN A 265 -31.70 7.94 -1.56
N PRO A 266 -31.26 6.85 -2.20
CA PRO A 266 -29.92 6.30 -2.00
C PRO A 266 -28.86 7.00 -2.88
N ASP A 267 -28.61 8.28 -2.64
CA ASP A 267 -27.75 9.12 -3.49
C ASP A 267 -26.28 8.70 -3.46
N THR A 268 -25.81 8.19 -2.29
CA THR A 268 -24.44 7.79 -2.06
C THR A 268 -24.35 6.33 -1.63
N ALA A 269 -23.16 5.75 -1.68
CA ALA A 269 -22.91 4.40 -1.14
C ALA A 269 -23.20 4.33 0.37
N ASP A 270 -22.87 5.40 1.11
CA ASP A 270 -23.13 5.47 2.56
C ASP A 270 -24.64 5.55 2.85
N HIS A 271 -25.41 6.28 2.06
CA HIS A 271 -26.87 6.32 2.17
C HIS A 271 -27.51 4.96 1.91
N ARG A 272 -27.06 4.24 0.85
CA ARG A 272 -27.52 2.86 0.59
C ARG A 272 -27.23 1.93 1.75
N ARG A 273 -26.02 2.02 2.31
CA ARG A 273 -25.65 1.22 3.50
C ARG A 273 -26.58 1.49 4.68
N VAL A 274 -26.93 2.75 4.96
CA VAL A 274 -27.86 3.08 6.04
C VAL A 274 -29.26 2.52 5.80
N ILE A 275 -29.72 2.53 4.54
CA ILE A 275 -31.00 1.91 4.14
C ILE A 275 -30.94 0.39 4.36
N ASP A 276 -29.86 -0.29 3.99
CA ASP A 276 -29.67 -1.72 4.21
C ASP A 276 -29.65 -2.07 5.71
N MET A 277 -28.94 -1.25 6.51
CA MET A 277 -28.97 -1.37 7.97
C MET A 277 -30.38 -1.18 8.56
N ALA A 278 -31.20 -0.30 7.98
CA ALA A 278 -32.58 -0.12 8.38
C ALA A 278 -33.42 -1.37 8.06
N TRP A 279 -33.26 -1.98 6.87
CA TRP A 279 -33.92 -3.23 6.54
C TRP A 279 -33.48 -4.39 7.45
N LEU A 280 -32.18 -4.44 7.79
CA LEU A 280 -31.68 -5.43 8.76
C LEU A 280 -32.33 -5.25 10.13
N ALA A 281 -32.41 -4.01 10.62
CA ALA A 281 -33.09 -3.71 11.91
C ALA A 281 -34.58 -4.09 11.89
N ILE A 282 -35.28 -3.78 10.80
CA ILE A 282 -36.70 -4.17 10.63
C ILE A 282 -36.84 -5.70 10.67
N GLY A 283 -35.97 -6.43 9.96
CA GLY A 283 -35.93 -7.88 9.96
C GLY A 283 -35.77 -8.47 11.36
N ARG A 284 -34.84 -7.93 12.16
CA ARG A 284 -34.61 -8.32 13.57
C ARG A 284 -35.84 -8.09 14.45
N LEU A 285 -36.52 -6.93 14.29
CA LEU A 285 -37.71 -6.60 15.08
C LEU A 285 -38.89 -7.49 14.72
N PHE A 286 -39.05 -7.85 13.47
CA PHE A 286 -40.04 -8.84 13.04
C PHE A 286 -39.71 -10.25 13.57
N TYR A 287 -38.43 -10.63 13.56
CA TYR A 287 -37.98 -11.91 14.15
C TYR A 287 -38.28 -11.98 15.63
N GLU A 288 -37.98 -10.92 16.41
CA GLU A 288 -38.21 -10.85 17.86
C GLU A 288 -39.70 -10.87 18.23
N THR A 289 -40.56 -10.43 17.33
CA THR A 289 -42.01 -10.44 17.53
C THR A 289 -42.72 -11.65 16.88
N ASP A 290 -41.98 -12.72 16.55
CA ASP A 290 -42.44 -13.95 15.92
C ASP A 290 -43.11 -13.77 14.55
N GLN A 291 -42.89 -12.62 13.89
CA GLN A 291 -43.38 -12.31 12.55
C GLN A 291 -42.41 -12.76 11.46
N TYR A 292 -42.07 -14.02 11.43
CA TYR A 292 -40.96 -14.58 10.65
C TYR A 292 -41.09 -14.34 9.15
N GLN A 293 -42.28 -14.38 8.57
CA GLN A 293 -42.47 -14.15 7.13
C GLN A 293 -42.18 -12.69 6.76
N GLN A 294 -42.50 -11.74 7.64
CA GLN A 294 -42.18 -10.32 7.46
C GLN A 294 -40.69 -10.05 7.63
N ALA A 295 -40.02 -10.79 8.55
CA ALA A 295 -38.57 -10.78 8.68
C ALA A 295 -37.89 -11.22 7.37
N VAL A 296 -38.32 -12.36 6.78
CA VAL A 296 -37.79 -12.82 5.47
C VAL A 296 -37.95 -11.76 4.40
N ASN A 297 -39.13 -11.12 4.32
CA ASN A 297 -39.39 -10.08 3.33
C ASN A 297 -38.49 -8.86 3.51
N SER A 298 -38.17 -8.50 4.75
CA SER A 298 -37.29 -7.38 5.08
C SER A 298 -35.84 -7.67 4.72
N TYR A 299 -35.32 -8.84 5.12
CA TYR A 299 -33.96 -9.26 4.80
C TYR A 299 -33.71 -9.38 3.29
N ASN A 300 -34.68 -9.86 2.53
CA ASN A 300 -34.59 -9.95 1.06
C ASN A 300 -34.56 -8.59 0.33
N ARG A 301 -34.72 -7.46 1.04
CA ARG A 301 -34.55 -6.11 0.48
C ARG A 301 -33.10 -5.64 0.45
N ILE A 302 -32.22 -6.34 1.19
CA ILE A 302 -30.81 -6.00 1.28
C ILE A 302 -30.09 -6.48 0.01
N ASP A 303 -29.33 -5.59 -0.62
CA ASP A 303 -28.60 -5.89 -1.85
C ASP A 303 -27.42 -6.85 -1.59
N ARG A 304 -27.12 -7.70 -2.58
CA ARG A 304 -25.99 -8.65 -2.51
C ARG A 304 -24.63 -7.98 -2.44
N SER A 305 -24.51 -6.75 -2.90
CA SER A 305 -23.29 -5.94 -2.83
C SER A 305 -23.16 -5.18 -1.51
N SER A 306 -24.16 -5.27 -0.62
CA SER A 306 -24.14 -4.62 0.69
C SER A 306 -23.10 -5.24 1.62
N THR A 307 -22.45 -4.41 2.42
CA THR A 307 -21.56 -4.85 3.51
C THR A 307 -22.28 -5.62 4.61
N GLU A 308 -23.61 -5.50 4.67
CA GLU A 308 -24.46 -6.18 5.64
C GLU A 308 -24.99 -7.54 5.13
N PHE A 309 -24.62 -7.92 3.88
CA PHE A 309 -25.14 -9.12 3.24
C PHE A 309 -24.81 -10.40 3.98
N GLY A 310 -23.57 -10.56 4.47
CA GLY A 310 -23.19 -11.73 5.26
C GLY A 310 -23.92 -11.82 6.58
N THR A 311 -24.07 -10.69 7.30
CA THR A 311 -24.87 -10.63 8.55
C THR A 311 -26.32 -11.01 8.27
N MET A 312 -26.88 -10.47 7.20
CA MET A 312 -28.24 -10.77 6.76
C MET A 312 -28.43 -12.27 6.48
N LEU A 313 -27.51 -12.90 5.76
CA LEU A 313 -27.60 -14.35 5.46
C LEU A 313 -27.59 -15.22 6.73
N TYR A 314 -26.75 -14.87 7.70
CA TYR A 314 -26.68 -15.58 8.98
C TYR A 314 -27.98 -15.43 9.76
N GLU A 315 -28.52 -14.22 9.87
CA GLU A 315 -29.78 -13.96 10.58
C GLU A 315 -30.99 -14.56 9.86
N LEU A 316 -31.02 -14.49 8.53
CA LEU A 316 -32.06 -15.10 7.70
C LEU A 316 -32.10 -16.63 7.87
N ALA A 317 -30.93 -17.28 8.05
CA ALA A 317 -30.90 -18.70 8.34
C ALA A 317 -31.65 -19.04 9.65
N TRP A 318 -31.49 -18.25 10.71
CA TRP A 318 -32.24 -18.41 11.94
C TRP A 318 -33.74 -18.20 11.76
N VAL A 319 -34.16 -17.24 10.90
CA VAL A 319 -35.56 -17.05 10.56
C VAL A 319 -36.14 -18.29 9.87
N TYR A 320 -35.42 -18.89 8.94
CA TYR A 320 -35.84 -20.12 8.28
C TYR A 320 -35.89 -21.32 9.25
N VAL A 321 -34.95 -21.39 10.19
CA VAL A 321 -35.02 -22.42 11.28
C VAL A 321 -36.31 -22.26 12.07
N LYS A 322 -36.72 -21.05 12.44
CA LYS A 322 -37.97 -20.77 13.12
C LYS A 322 -39.23 -21.09 12.28
N LEU A 323 -39.15 -20.92 10.98
CA LEU A 323 -40.19 -21.31 10.03
C LEU A 323 -40.24 -22.84 9.76
N GLY A 324 -39.27 -23.61 10.24
CA GLY A 324 -39.13 -25.02 9.93
C GLY A 324 -38.60 -25.33 8.54
N ASP A 325 -38.12 -24.33 7.80
CA ASP A 325 -37.58 -24.46 6.44
C ASP A 325 -36.06 -24.69 6.51
N ILE A 326 -35.69 -25.93 6.86
CA ILE A 326 -34.29 -26.35 7.05
C ILE A 326 -33.49 -26.20 5.73
N ASP A 327 -34.10 -26.50 4.59
CA ASP A 327 -33.41 -26.44 3.29
C ASP A 327 -33.00 -25.01 2.93
N ARG A 328 -33.87 -24.02 3.18
CA ARG A 328 -33.49 -22.61 2.95
C ARG A 328 -32.52 -22.10 3.97
N ALA A 329 -32.58 -22.55 5.22
CA ALA A 329 -31.60 -22.21 6.24
C ALA A 329 -30.20 -22.69 5.85
N GLN A 330 -30.06 -23.98 5.46
CA GLN A 330 -28.78 -24.54 4.98
C GLN A 330 -28.22 -23.78 3.78
N ARG A 331 -29.07 -23.45 2.79
CA ARG A 331 -28.66 -22.67 1.60
C ARG A 331 -28.17 -21.28 1.97
N ALA A 332 -28.83 -20.58 2.88
CA ALA A 332 -28.39 -19.24 3.31
C ALA A 332 -26.98 -19.31 3.95
N LEU A 333 -26.73 -20.31 4.80
CA LEU A 333 -25.42 -20.53 5.43
C LEU A 333 -24.35 -20.97 4.42
N GLU A 334 -24.72 -21.73 3.41
CA GLU A 334 -23.80 -22.11 2.31
C GLU A 334 -23.38 -20.89 1.49
N VAL A 335 -24.33 -20.03 1.14
CA VAL A 335 -24.05 -18.77 0.44
C VAL A 335 -23.16 -17.85 1.30
N LEU A 336 -23.39 -17.79 2.63
CA LEU A 336 -22.53 -17.06 3.56
C LEU A 336 -21.08 -17.57 3.50
N ALA A 337 -20.89 -18.89 3.51
CA ALA A 337 -19.55 -19.49 3.49
C ALA A 337 -18.79 -19.18 2.19
N ILE A 338 -19.51 -19.03 1.08
CA ILE A 338 -18.93 -18.72 -0.23
C ILE A 338 -18.69 -17.21 -0.39
N ALA A 339 -19.67 -16.38 0.00
CA ALA A 339 -19.63 -14.94 -0.22
C ALA A 339 -18.66 -14.22 0.73
N GLU A 340 -18.63 -14.62 2.01
CA GLU A 340 -17.84 -13.96 3.05
C GLU A 340 -17.07 -14.96 3.93
N PRO A 341 -16.06 -15.65 3.37
CA PRO A 341 -15.33 -16.71 4.09
C PRO A 341 -14.57 -16.22 5.34
N ASN A 342 -14.37 -14.90 5.48
CA ASN A 342 -13.69 -14.27 6.61
C ASN A 342 -14.64 -13.50 7.55
N SER A 343 -15.96 -13.62 7.36
CA SER A 343 -16.94 -13.00 8.24
C SER A 343 -16.79 -13.51 9.69
N THR A 344 -17.07 -12.66 10.67
CA THR A 344 -17.10 -13.04 12.09
C THR A 344 -18.17 -14.10 12.39
N ASN A 345 -19.22 -14.15 11.57
CA ASN A 345 -20.33 -15.07 11.70
C ASN A 345 -20.10 -16.44 11.05
N ILE A 346 -18.98 -16.62 10.33
CA ILE A 346 -18.75 -17.84 9.53
C ILE A 346 -18.58 -19.09 10.39
N ALA A 347 -17.94 -18.96 11.56
CA ALA A 347 -17.75 -20.07 12.47
C ALA A 347 -19.08 -20.58 13.01
N ASP A 348 -19.89 -19.69 13.59
CA ASP A 348 -21.20 -19.99 14.13
C ASP A 348 -22.19 -20.44 13.04
N GLY A 349 -22.11 -19.81 11.86
CA GLY A 349 -22.90 -20.20 10.69
C GLY A 349 -22.58 -21.61 10.18
N SER A 350 -21.29 -21.97 10.16
CA SER A 350 -20.87 -23.32 9.74
C SER A 350 -21.28 -24.39 10.77
N LEU A 351 -21.17 -24.11 12.06
CA LEU A 351 -21.63 -24.97 13.11
C LEU A 351 -23.16 -25.18 13.04
N LEU A 352 -23.91 -24.08 12.90
CA LEU A 352 -25.36 -24.18 12.72
C LEU A 352 -25.73 -24.99 11.46
N ARG A 353 -24.98 -24.84 10.37
CA ARG A 353 -25.20 -25.64 9.16
C ARG A 353 -24.96 -27.13 9.43
N GLY A 354 -23.92 -27.47 10.16
CA GLY A 354 -23.65 -28.84 10.61
C GLY A 354 -24.80 -29.41 11.43
N ASP A 355 -25.30 -28.68 12.43
CA ASP A 355 -26.44 -29.05 13.27
C ASP A 355 -27.71 -29.26 12.45
N LEU A 356 -27.99 -28.42 11.46
CA LEU A 356 -29.14 -28.55 10.58
C LEU A 356 -29.02 -29.76 9.65
N MET A 357 -27.83 -30.07 9.14
CA MET A 357 -27.56 -31.26 8.34
C MET A 357 -27.72 -32.53 9.18
N LEU A 358 -27.25 -32.53 10.42
CA LEU A 358 -27.41 -33.63 11.37
C LEU A 358 -28.91 -33.94 11.61
N ARG A 359 -29.69 -32.90 11.94
CA ARG A 359 -31.15 -33.01 12.16
C ARG A 359 -31.94 -33.45 10.92
N SER A 360 -31.42 -33.18 9.72
CA SER A 360 -32.05 -33.62 8.46
C SER A 360 -31.54 -35.00 7.96
N GLY A 361 -30.76 -35.71 8.78
CA GLY A 361 -30.23 -37.05 8.44
C GLY A 361 -29.09 -37.03 7.42
N GLN A 362 -28.49 -35.86 7.14
CA GLN A 362 -27.36 -35.72 6.22
C GLN A 362 -26.02 -35.93 6.94
N PHE A 363 -25.85 -37.09 7.58
CA PHE A 363 -24.74 -37.37 8.50
C PHE A 363 -23.34 -37.12 7.87
N GLU A 364 -23.06 -37.68 6.68
CA GLU A 364 -21.77 -37.53 6.03
C GLU A 364 -21.44 -36.07 5.70
N ASN A 365 -22.43 -35.27 5.29
CA ASN A 365 -22.24 -33.84 4.99
C ASN A 365 -22.03 -33.04 6.26
N SER A 366 -22.76 -33.36 7.34
CA SER A 366 -22.60 -32.77 8.66
C SER A 366 -21.18 -32.99 9.19
N LEU A 367 -20.67 -34.23 9.13
CA LEU A 367 -19.32 -34.57 9.53
C LEU A 367 -18.26 -33.73 8.77
N LYS A 368 -18.38 -33.64 7.44
CA LYS A 368 -17.45 -32.81 6.61
C LYS A 368 -17.45 -31.34 7.03
N VAL A 369 -18.59 -30.79 7.40
CA VAL A 369 -18.70 -29.40 7.86
C VAL A 369 -18.00 -29.23 9.21
N TYR A 370 -18.26 -30.10 10.20
CA TYR A 370 -17.61 -30.03 11.51
C TYR A 370 -16.10 -30.22 11.42
N GLU A 371 -15.63 -31.20 10.63
CA GLU A 371 -14.21 -31.41 10.39
C GLU A 371 -13.55 -30.18 9.71
N SER A 372 -14.25 -29.57 8.77
CA SER A 372 -13.77 -28.33 8.11
C SER A 372 -13.61 -27.19 9.11
N VAL A 373 -14.56 -27.01 10.03
CA VAL A 373 -14.48 -26.01 11.11
C VAL A 373 -13.30 -26.34 12.03
N ARG A 374 -13.18 -27.57 12.51
CA ARG A 374 -12.05 -28.00 13.34
C ARG A 374 -10.70 -27.75 12.66
N ASN A 375 -10.54 -28.24 11.44
CA ASN A 375 -9.29 -28.12 10.68
C ASN A 375 -8.91 -26.65 10.40
N ARG A 376 -9.88 -25.78 10.35
CA ARG A 376 -9.63 -24.33 10.16
C ARG A 376 -9.25 -23.64 11.47
N TYR A 377 -9.96 -23.88 12.56
CA TYR A 377 -9.84 -23.09 13.78
C TYR A 377 -8.89 -23.70 14.83
N ASP A 378 -8.68 -25.01 14.85
CA ASP A 378 -7.77 -25.64 15.81
C ASP A 378 -6.30 -25.25 15.61
N PRO A 379 -5.75 -25.21 14.39
CA PRO A 379 -4.40 -24.66 14.18
C PRO A 379 -4.28 -23.17 14.56
N MET A 380 -5.38 -22.40 14.44
CA MET A 380 -5.41 -21.02 14.88
C MET A 380 -5.38 -20.91 16.40
N ARG A 381 -6.15 -21.76 17.10
CA ARG A 381 -6.15 -21.89 18.56
C ARG A 381 -4.76 -22.23 19.07
N GLU A 382 -4.12 -23.23 18.47
CA GLU A 382 -2.77 -23.65 18.85
C GLU A 382 -1.75 -22.52 18.71
N LYS A 383 -1.80 -21.76 17.63
CA LYS A 383 -0.91 -20.61 17.42
C LYS A 383 -1.14 -19.51 18.47
N VAL A 384 -2.40 -19.17 18.76
CA VAL A 384 -2.73 -18.17 19.79
C VAL A 384 -2.31 -18.65 21.17
N GLU A 385 -2.50 -19.93 21.48
CA GLU A 385 -2.07 -20.53 22.74
C GLU A 385 -0.55 -20.55 22.87
N ALA A 386 0.16 -20.94 21.81
CA ALA A 386 1.62 -20.89 21.77
C ALA A 386 2.13 -19.45 21.96
N PHE A 387 1.47 -18.47 21.37
CA PHE A 387 1.77 -17.05 21.55
C PHE A 387 1.60 -16.63 23.03
N LEU A 388 0.47 -16.98 23.65
CA LEU A 388 0.17 -16.63 25.04
C LEU A 388 1.06 -17.35 26.05
N THR A 389 1.46 -18.60 25.77
CA THR A 389 2.33 -19.40 26.67
C THR A 389 3.81 -19.10 26.50
N SER A 390 4.21 -18.47 25.40
CA SER A 390 5.60 -18.15 25.08
C SER A 390 6.26 -17.21 26.10
N THR A 391 5.47 -16.37 26.79
CA THR A 391 5.92 -15.44 27.81
C THR A 391 4.78 -15.01 28.71
N THR A 392 5.09 -14.65 29.93
CA THR A 392 4.17 -14.01 30.89
C THR A 392 4.36 -12.50 30.97
N ASP A 393 5.42 -11.97 30.37
CA ASP A 393 5.72 -10.53 30.39
C ASP A 393 4.89 -9.77 29.36
N PRO A 394 4.00 -8.85 29.78
CA PRO A 394 3.22 -8.04 28.88
C PRO A 394 4.05 -7.23 27.87
N ALA A 395 5.24 -6.79 28.24
CA ALA A 395 6.12 -6.02 27.37
C ALA A 395 6.54 -6.81 26.14
N VAL A 396 6.77 -8.11 26.27
CA VAL A 396 7.15 -9.00 25.16
C VAL A 396 5.98 -9.19 24.18
N PHE A 397 4.74 -9.22 24.66
CA PHE A 397 3.56 -9.24 23.78
C PHE A 397 3.50 -7.98 22.93
N TYR A 398 3.69 -6.83 23.55
CA TYR A 398 3.73 -5.56 22.83
C TYR A 398 4.83 -5.55 21.78
N ASP A 399 6.06 -5.96 22.13
CA ASP A 399 7.18 -5.98 21.19
C ASP A 399 6.93 -6.86 19.98
N ARG A 400 6.39 -8.06 20.18
CA ARG A 400 6.04 -8.95 19.09
C ARG A 400 4.96 -8.38 18.16
N LEU A 401 3.94 -7.74 18.74
CA LEU A 401 2.86 -7.13 17.98
C LEU A 401 3.33 -5.88 17.22
N SER A 402 4.23 -5.07 17.81
CA SER A 402 4.77 -3.87 17.17
C SER A 402 5.84 -4.16 16.11
N GLN A 403 6.48 -5.33 16.14
CA GLN A 403 7.47 -5.75 15.16
C GLN A 403 6.86 -6.54 13.98
N SER A 404 5.70 -7.19 14.20
CA SER A 404 4.98 -7.88 13.15
C SER A 404 4.24 -6.85 12.29
N GLU A 405 4.39 -6.91 10.95
CA GLU A 405 3.49 -6.20 10.04
C GLU A 405 2.08 -6.79 10.18
N LEU A 406 1.32 -6.27 11.16
CA LEU A 406 -0.04 -6.75 11.49
C LEU A 406 -1.04 -6.57 10.34
N THR A 407 -0.67 -5.83 9.32
CA THR A 407 -1.47 -5.57 8.10
C THR A 407 -1.11 -6.48 6.94
N ALA A 408 0.01 -7.20 7.00
CA ALA A 408 0.39 -8.11 5.94
C ALA A 408 -0.47 -9.39 6.03
N LEU A 409 -1.28 -9.62 5.01
CA LEU A 409 -1.93 -10.90 4.69
C LEU A 409 -0.90 -12.02 4.42
N ASP A 410 0.33 -11.79 4.79
CA ASP A 410 1.45 -12.68 4.53
C ASP A 410 1.49 -13.79 5.58
N ASN A 411 1.60 -15.02 5.13
CA ASN A 411 1.75 -16.26 5.93
C ASN A 411 2.98 -16.26 6.88
N ARG A 412 3.65 -15.11 7.03
CA ARG A 412 4.85 -14.91 7.86
C ARG A 412 4.54 -14.48 9.30
N SER A 413 3.30 -14.01 9.59
CA SER A 413 2.94 -13.67 10.97
C SER A 413 2.69 -14.95 11.76
N ASP A 414 3.29 -15.05 12.94
CA ASP A 414 3.08 -16.16 13.88
C ASP A 414 1.61 -16.23 14.36
N LEU A 415 0.84 -15.16 14.19
CA LEU A 415 -0.56 -15.04 14.59
C LEU A 415 -1.52 -15.03 13.38
N PRO A 416 -2.65 -15.76 13.47
CA PRO A 416 -3.68 -15.70 12.45
C PRO A 416 -4.32 -14.31 12.37
N GLY A 417 -4.50 -13.75 11.14
CA GLY A 417 -5.07 -12.41 10.94
C GLY A 417 -6.46 -12.25 11.57
N ILE A 418 -7.29 -13.30 11.55
CA ILE A 418 -8.62 -13.28 12.18
C ILE A 418 -8.52 -13.17 13.73
N ALA A 419 -7.52 -13.79 14.34
CA ALA A 419 -7.31 -13.69 15.79
C ALA A 419 -6.88 -12.26 16.19
N VAL A 420 -6.03 -11.62 15.38
CA VAL A 420 -5.63 -10.23 15.57
C VAL A 420 -6.84 -9.29 15.42
N GLN A 421 -7.69 -9.54 14.41
CA GLN A 421 -8.91 -8.76 14.22
C GLN A 421 -9.84 -8.86 15.42
N TRP A 422 -10.11 -10.06 15.92
CA TRP A 422 -10.96 -10.26 17.09
C TRP A 422 -10.38 -9.61 18.34
N ALA A 423 -9.06 -9.73 18.58
CA ALA A 423 -8.41 -9.06 19.71
C ALA A 423 -8.51 -7.52 19.64
N ARG A 424 -8.54 -6.94 18.42
CA ARG A 424 -8.78 -5.51 18.21
C ARG A 424 -10.20 -5.06 18.52
N GLU A 425 -11.19 -5.94 18.35
CA GLU A 425 -12.61 -5.64 18.56
C GLU A 425 -13.02 -5.72 20.04
N GLU A 426 -12.22 -6.41 20.87
CA GLU A 426 -12.45 -6.56 22.31
C GLU A 426 -12.34 -5.23 23.08
N GLU A 427 -12.69 -5.24 24.37
CA GLU A 427 -12.64 -4.07 25.24
C GLU A 427 -11.22 -3.47 25.30
N ASP A 428 -11.11 -2.15 25.20
CA ASP A 428 -9.86 -1.37 25.10
C ASP A 428 -8.95 -1.74 23.91
N GLY A 429 -9.33 -2.78 23.14
CA GLY A 429 -8.59 -3.23 21.95
C GLY A 429 -8.37 -2.11 20.92
N PRO A 430 -9.42 -1.37 20.50
CA PRO A 430 -9.26 -0.34 19.47
C PRO A 430 -8.20 0.71 19.82
N LEU A 431 -8.13 1.15 21.07
CA LEU A 431 -7.13 2.12 21.52
C LEU A 431 -5.74 1.48 21.63
N ALA A 432 -5.65 0.31 22.26
CA ALA A 432 -4.38 -0.38 22.46
C ALA A 432 -3.69 -0.72 21.12
N PHE A 433 -4.44 -1.26 20.17
CA PHE A 433 -3.91 -1.57 18.85
C PHE A 433 -3.66 -0.33 17.99
N ALA A 434 -4.40 0.77 18.19
CA ALA A 434 -4.06 2.04 17.54
C ALA A 434 -2.68 2.56 18.00
N VAL A 435 -2.34 2.42 19.28
CA VAL A 435 -1.01 2.78 19.78
C VAL A 435 0.06 1.89 19.18
N ILE A 436 -0.16 0.56 19.10
CA ILE A 436 0.78 -0.37 18.48
C ILE A 436 1.02 0.00 17.01
N ASP A 437 -0.04 0.23 16.25
CA ASP A 437 0.02 0.56 14.83
C ASP A 437 0.75 1.90 14.60
N ASP A 438 0.44 2.95 15.38
CA ASP A 438 1.08 4.25 15.26
C ASP A 438 2.57 4.20 15.63
N VAL A 439 2.96 3.42 16.65
CA VAL A 439 4.38 3.23 17.00
C VAL A 439 5.11 2.45 15.91
N ALA A 440 4.51 1.39 15.38
CA ALA A 440 5.10 0.62 14.28
C ALA A 440 5.29 1.49 13.02
N GLU A 441 4.30 2.30 12.65
CA GLU A 441 4.39 3.24 11.53
C GLU A 441 5.47 4.31 11.77
N CYS A 442 5.55 4.88 12.97
CA CYS A 442 6.60 5.84 13.32
C CYS A 442 8.01 5.23 13.20
N ARG A 443 8.20 3.99 13.64
CA ARG A 443 9.48 3.28 13.49
C ARG A 443 9.84 3.06 12.01
N ASP A 444 8.88 2.66 11.20
CA ASP A 444 9.09 2.47 9.77
C ASP A 444 9.38 3.80 9.06
N LEU A 445 8.66 4.88 9.40
CA LEU A 445 8.94 6.22 8.89
C LEU A 445 10.35 6.70 9.27
N ILE A 446 10.80 6.49 10.51
CA ILE A 446 12.16 6.83 10.95
C ILE A 446 13.19 6.03 10.14
N LYS A 447 12.97 4.72 9.97
CA LYS A 447 13.85 3.86 9.17
C LYS A 447 13.95 4.33 7.73
N ARG A 448 12.82 4.54 7.06
CA ARG A 448 12.77 5.03 5.66
C ARG A 448 13.40 6.42 5.52
N SER A 449 13.19 7.29 6.50
CA SER A 449 13.80 8.62 6.52
C SER A 449 15.32 8.54 6.64
N ASN A 450 15.86 7.68 7.50
CA ASN A 450 17.30 7.45 7.62
C ASN A 450 17.88 6.89 6.31
N GLU A 451 17.22 5.92 5.68
CA GLU A 451 17.64 5.38 4.38
C GLU A 451 17.63 6.46 3.27
N LEU A 452 16.62 7.35 3.29
CA LEU A 452 16.53 8.46 2.35
C LEU A 452 17.67 9.49 2.59
N ILE A 453 17.94 9.82 3.85
CA ILE A 453 19.05 10.70 4.26
C ILE A 453 20.39 10.13 3.80
N GLU A 454 20.64 8.83 4.01
CA GLU A 454 21.87 8.17 3.54
C GLU A 454 22.00 8.31 2.01
N ARG A 455 20.93 8.08 1.26
CA ARG A 455 20.93 8.22 -0.20
C ARG A 455 21.15 9.66 -0.65
N LEU A 456 20.48 10.63 -0.01
CA LEU A 456 20.66 12.05 -0.31
C LEU A 456 22.08 12.51 -0.03
N ASN A 457 22.64 12.13 1.12
CA ASN A 457 24.03 12.43 1.46
C ASN A 457 25.01 11.81 0.44
N ALA A 458 24.76 10.58 0.00
CA ALA A 458 25.57 9.91 -1.01
C ALA A 458 25.53 10.68 -2.36
N VAL A 459 24.38 11.19 -2.76
CA VAL A 459 24.22 11.98 -4.00
C VAL A 459 24.86 13.37 -3.86
N LEU A 460 24.62 14.07 -2.76
CA LEU A 460 25.11 15.43 -2.54
C LEU A 460 26.65 15.49 -2.40
N ASN A 461 27.26 14.43 -1.88
CA ASN A 461 28.71 14.28 -1.76
C ASN A 461 29.38 13.63 -2.98
N ALA A 462 28.60 13.18 -3.97
CA ALA A 462 29.15 12.59 -5.19
C ALA A 462 29.72 13.68 -6.12
N PRO A 463 30.77 13.37 -6.92
CA PRO A 463 31.22 14.28 -7.99
C PRO A 463 30.08 14.69 -8.92
N ASN A 464 29.18 13.78 -9.20
CA ASN A 464 28.03 13.95 -10.07
C ASN A 464 26.78 14.49 -9.36
N ARG A 465 26.95 15.38 -8.38
CA ARG A 465 25.82 15.95 -7.59
C ARG A 465 24.80 16.74 -8.43
N VAL A 466 25.18 17.22 -9.63
CA VAL A 466 24.24 17.86 -10.55
C VAL A 466 23.07 16.96 -10.93
N ARG A 467 23.23 15.64 -10.82
CA ARG A 467 22.17 14.65 -11.06
C ARG A 467 20.95 14.82 -10.16
N ALA A 468 21.11 15.45 -9.00
CA ALA A 468 20.01 15.82 -8.11
C ALA A 468 19.13 16.94 -8.70
N PHE A 469 19.62 17.64 -9.74
CA PHE A 469 18.98 18.81 -10.34
C PHE A 469 18.81 18.62 -11.86
N PRO A 470 17.76 17.91 -12.34
CA PRO A 470 17.64 17.50 -13.75
C PRO A 470 17.78 18.65 -14.76
N GLU A 471 17.26 19.84 -14.41
CA GLU A 471 17.32 20.99 -15.31
C GLU A 471 18.73 21.60 -15.41
N LEU A 472 19.45 21.65 -14.27
CA LEU A 472 20.84 22.09 -14.26
C LEU A 472 21.74 21.07 -14.95
N LYS A 473 21.43 19.75 -14.80
CA LYS A 473 22.11 18.69 -15.55
C LYS A 473 21.99 18.90 -17.07
N ALA A 474 20.77 19.15 -17.56
CA ALA A 474 20.55 19.42 -18.98
C ALA A 474 21.33 20.67 -19.47
N GLY A 475 21.42 21.69 -18.61
CA GLY A 475 22.23 22.87 -18.88
C GLY A 475 23.73 22.56 -18.97
N GLU A 476 24.27 21.73 -18.08
CA GLU A 476 25.67 21.28 -18.12
C GLU A 476 25.97 20.44 -19.37
N GLU A 477 25.09 19.48 -19.71
CA GLU A 477 25.20 18.66 -20.91
C GLU A 477 25.30 19.57 -22.17
N GLN A 478 24.41 20.54 -22.23
CA GLN A 478 24.37 21.48 -23.34
C GLN A 478 25.62 22.33 -23.38
N ALA A 479 26.12 22.85 -22.25
CA ALA A 479 27.34 23.64 -22.18
C ALA A 479 28.58 22.85 -22.65
N LEU A 480 28.70 21.61 -22.17
CA LEU A 480 29.78 20.70 -22.58
C LEU A 480 29.68 20.31 -24.06
N SER A 481 28.49 20.06 -24.57
CA SER A 481 28.25 19.81 -26.00
C SER A 481 28.75 20.98 -26.85
N LEU A 482 28.45 22.21 -26.47
CA LEU A 482 28.87 23.40 -27.19
C LEU A 482 30.39 23.60 -27.10
N LEU A 483 31.03 23.40 -25.96
CA LEU A 483 32.49 23.40 -25.79
C LEU A 483 33.18 22.35 -26.68
N ASN A 484 32.62 21.17 -26.76
CA ASN A 484 33.13 20.12 -27.62
C ASN A 484 32.94 20.47 -29.09
N ARG A 485 31.85 21.11 -29.52
CA ARG A 485 31.62 21.59 -30.87
C ARG A 485 32.65 22.66 -31.30
N ILE A 486 33.00 23.58 -30.41
CA ILE A 486 34.12 24.53 -30.66
C ILE A 486 35.43 23.76 -30.85
N SER A 487 35.65 22.73 -30.05
CA SER A 487 36.85 21.89 -30.19
C SER A 487 36.87 21.13 -31.51
N TYR A 488 35.70 20.67 -32.00
CA TYR A 488 35.59 20.11 -33.36
C TYR A 488 35.84 21.14 -34.47
N ALA A 489 35.36 22.39 -34.30
CA ALA A 489 35.68 23.45 -35.25
C ALA A 489 37.21 23.70 -35.33
N ARG A 490 37.91 23.69 -34.20
CA ARG A 490 39.38 23.74 -34.16
C ARG A 490 40.03 22.53 -34.78
N LEU A 491 39.48 21.34 -34.57
CA LEU A 491 39.95 20.12 -35.18
C LEU A 491 39.89 20.19 -36.70
N THR A 492 38.77 20.66 -37.25
CA THR A 492 38.57 20.87 -38.69
C THR A 492 39.60 21.83 -39.27
N ILE A 493 39.90 22.95 -38.57
CA ILE A 493 40.97 23.91 -38.97
C ILE A 493 42.32 23.22 -38.92
N GLY A 494 42.65 22.47 -37.89
CA GLY A 494 43.92 21.75 -37.77
C GLY A 494 44.12 20.69 -38.84
N GLN A 495 43.06 19.98 -39.24
CA GLN A 495 43.07 19.02 -40.36
C GLN A 495 43.31 19.73 -41.70
N ALA A 496 42.63 20.85 -41.96
CA ALA A 496 42.84 21.65 -43.14
C ALA A 496 44.28 22.23 -43.24
N MET A 497 44.91 22.59 -42.12
CA MET A 497 46.34 22.95 -42.09
C MET A 497 47.23 21.79 -42.51
N ASP A 498 46.85 20.55 -42.13
CA ASP A 498 47.57 19.34 -42.53
C ASP A 498 47.42 19.06 -44.03
N GLU A 499 46.27 19.35 -44.64
CA GLU A 499 46.02 19.23 -46.09
C GLU A 499 46.75 20.31 -46.90
N VAL A 500 46.83 21.58 -46.43
CA VAL A 500 47.56 22.67 -47.09
C VAL A 500 49.07 22.38 -47.14
N ASN A 501 49.60 21.80 -46.07
CA ASN A 501 51.01 21.39 -46.02
C ASN A 501 51.13 20.10 -45.13
N GLY A 502 51.17 18.93 -45.77
CA GLY A 502 51.28 17.64 -45.15
C GLY A 502 52.67 17.25 -44.66
N ASP A 503 53.71 18.01 -45.05
CA ASP A 503 55.08 17.67 -44.74
C ASP A 503 55.41 17.82 -43.24
N ASN A 504 56.42 17.10 -42.80
CA ASN A 504 57.00 17.26 -41.46
C ASN A 504 57.73 18.63 -41.41
N LEU A 505 57.07 19.58 -40.78
CA LEU A 505 57.64 20.91 -40.53
C LEU A 505 58.78 20.80 -39.50
N SER A 506 59.88 21.47 -39.79
CA SER A 506 61.03 21.55 -38.87
C SER A 506 60.93 22.74 -37.94
N GLY A 507 61.64 22.69 -36.77
CA GLY A 507 61.65 23.80 -35.84
C GLY A 507 60.44 23.83 -34.87
N GLU A 508 60.15 24.99 -34.35
CA GLU A 508 59.14 25.20 -33.33
C GLU A 508 57.72 24.84 -33.83
N ILE A 509 57.37 25.23 -35.07
CA ILE A 509 56.08 24.94 -35.68
C ILE A 509 55.87 23.43 -35.79
N GLY A 510 56.89 22.66 -36.15
CA GLY A 510 56.82 21.19 -36.20
C GLY A 510 56.54 20.52 -34.86
N THR A 511 57.11 21.04 -33.77
CA THR A 511 56.84 20.54 -32.41
C THR A 511 55.42 20.78 -31.97
N TRP A 512 54.84 21.95 -32.26
CA TRP A 512 53.46 22.26 -31.96
C TRP A 512 52.48 21.44 -32.82
N ARG A 513 52.78 21.22 -34.10
CA ARG A 513 52.01 20.33 -34.98
C ARG A 513 52.00 18.89 -34.45
N ALA A 514 53.13 18.38 -34.01
CA ALA A 514 53.24 17.04 -33.45
C ALA A 514 52.42 16.92 -32.18
N LYS A 515 52.45 17.91 -31.24
CA LYS A 515 51.61 17.96 -30.06
C LYS A 515 50.13 17.99 -30.43
N ARG A 516 49.72 18.82 -31.39
CA ARG A 516 48.35 18.89 -31.82
C ARG A 516 47.84 17.56 -32.39
N ARG A 517 48.60 16.93 -33.28
CA ARG A 517 48.31 15.65 -33.90
C ARG A 517 48.17 14.53 -32.85
N ALA A 518 49.00 14.52 -31.82
CA ALA A 518 48.92 13.55 -30.73
C ALA A 518 47.58 13.63 -29.97
N LEU A 519 46.99 14.84 -29.85
CA LEU A 519 45.72 15.05 -29.15
C LEU A 519 44.50 14.84 -30.05
N GLN A 520 44.66 14.80 -31.35
CA GLN A 520 43.57 14.76 -32.34
C GLN A 520 42.60 13.57 -32.11
N LYS A 521 43.11 12.38 -31.90
CA LYS A 521 42.31 11.17 -31.72
C LYS A 521 41.43 11.23 -30.46
N ARG A 522 41.96 11.78 -29.35
CA ARG A 522 41.23 11.98 -28.13
C ARG A 522 40.17 13.07 -28.29
N LEU A 523 40.47 14.15 -29.02
CA LEU A 523 39.52 15.23 -29.28
C LEU A 523 38.32 14.73 -30.12
N GLN A 524 38.54 13.81 -31.08
CA GLN A 524 37.48 13.20 -31.89
C GLN A 524 36.51 12.31 -31.10
N GLN A 525 36.89 11.90 -29.92
CA GLN A 525 36.08 11.03 -29.06
C GLN A 525 35.23 11.79 -28.03
N LEU A 526 35.29 13.15 -28.07
CA LEU A 526 34.50 13.94 -27.13
C LEU A 526 33.00 13.88 -27.46
N PRO A 527 32.13 13.72 -26.47
CA PRO A 527 30.69 13.64 -26.67
C PRO A 527 30.14 15.01 -27.14
N VAL A 528 29.31 15.00 -28.17
CA VAL A 528 28.71 16.21 -28.76
C VAL A 528 27.18 16.17 -28.71
N SER A 529 26.60 15.01 -28.83
CA SER A 529 25.16 14.79 -28.75
C SER A 529 24.74 14.24 -27.41
N GLU A 530 23.47 14.39 -27.05
CA GLU A 530 22.89 13.73 -25.85
C GLU A 530 23.11 12.22 -25.88
N GLY A 531 22.98 11.60 -27.06
CA GLY A 531 23.25 10.16 -27.22
C GLY A 531 24.68 9.78 -26.86
N ASP A 532 25.70 10.61 -27.29
CA ASP A 532 27.11 10.34 -26.97
C ASP A 532 27.37 10.41 -25.46
N PHE A 533 26.71 11.34 -24.74
CA PHE A 533 26.80 11.43 -23.28
C PHE A 533 26.15 10.22 -22.61
N GLN A 534 24.98 9.78 -23.08
CA GLN A 534 24.29 8.61 -22.56
C GLN A 534 25.08 7.32 -22.83
N ASP A 535 25.66 7.17 -24.01
CA ASP A 535 26.49 6.02 -24.35
C ASP A 535 27.75 5.95 -23.48
N ARG A 536 28.39 7.10 -23.26
CA ARG A 536 29.56 7.22 -22.40
C ARG A 536 29.23 6.88 -20.93
N GLU A 537 28.09 7.36 -20.41
CA GLU A 537 27.59 7.03 -19.09
C GLU A 537 27.27 5.53 -19.00
N SER A 538 26.57 4.97 -20.00
CA SER A 538 26.22 3.57 -20.08
C SER A 538 27.43 2.63 -20.08
N GLN A 539 28.47 2.96 -20.84
CA GLN A 539 29.72 2.21 -20.88
C GLN A 539 30.42 2.20 -19.50
N ALA A 540 30.47 3.34 -18.83
CA ALA A 540 31.06 3.44 -17.49
C ALA A 540 30.25 2.70 -16.43
N LEU A 541 28.92 2.68 -16.58
CA LEU A 541 28.00 1.96 -15.68
C LEU A 541 27.93 0.45 -15.96
N LYS A 542 28.47 -0.02 -17.08
CA LYS A 542 28.31 -1.41 -17.53
C LYS A 542 28.74 -2.43 -16.48
N GLN A 543 29.87 -2.23 -15.82
CA GLN A 543 30.34 -3.12 -14.75
C GLN A 543 29.38 -3.12 -13.54
N TRP A 544 28.97 -1.93 -13.09
CA TRP A 544 28.04 -1.79 -11.97
C TRP A 544 26.67 -2.37 -12.27
N ASN A 545 26.20 -2.25 -13.50
CA ASN A 545 24.94 -2.86 -13.93
C ASN A 545 25.03 -4.38 -13.97
N GLY A 546 26.18 -4.94 -14.38
CA GLY A 546 26.43 -6.39 -14.33
C GLY A 546 26.39 -6.93 -12.89
N VAL A 547 27.06 -6.25 -11.96
CA VAL A 547 27.00 -6.62 -10.52
C VAL A 547 25.58 -6.48 -9.95
N SER A 548 24.85 -5.42 -10.33
CA SER A 548 23.45 -5.21 -9.91
C SER A 548 22.53 -6.34 -10.38
N GLN A 549 22.69 -6.81 -11.63
CA GLN A 549 21.94 -7.95 -12.15
C GLN A 549 22.30 -9.26 -11.45
N ALA A 550 23.60 -9.48 -11.15
CA ALA A 550 24.03 -10.64 -10.39
C ALA A 550 23.42 -10.64 -8.97
N LEU A 551 23.40 -9.48 -8.30
CA LEU A 551 22.74 -9.34 -6.99
C LEU A 551 21.23 -9.60 -7.05
N GLN A 552 20.55 -9.18 -8.11
CA GLN A 552 19.12 -9.50 -8.28
C GLN A 552 18.89 -11.01 -8.43
N ARG A 553 19.73 -11.71 -9.20
CA ARG A 553 19.66 -13.17 -9.34
C ARG A 553 19.91 -13.88 -8.02
N LEU A 554 20.93 -13.45 -7.28
CA LEU A 554 21.22 -13.98 -5.93
C LEU A 554 20.05 -13.76 -4.96
N ASN A 555 19.39 -12.60 -5.02
CA ASN A 555 18.21 -12.34 -4.19
C ASN A 555 17.09 -13.34 -4.46
N LEU A 556 16.79 -13.61 -5.74
CA LEU A 556 15.79 -14.61 -6.12
C LEU A 556 16.18 -16.01 -5.63
N GLN A 557 17.48 -16.37 -5.67
CA GLN A 557 17.97 -17.65 -5.14
C GLN A 557 17.79 -17.73 -3.62
N VAL A 558 18.11 -16.67 -2.88
CA VAL A 558 17.93 -16.60 -1.41
C VAL A 558 16.45 -16.71 -1.06
N ASP A 559 15.56 -16.03 -1.78
CA ASP A 559 14.11 -16.12 -1.55
C ASP A 559 13.59 -17.53 -1.86
N THR A 560 14.10 -18.19 -2.91
CA THR A 560 13.77 -19.58 -3.24
C THR A 560 14.24 -20.54 -2.14
N LEU A 561 15.46 -20.37 -1.64
CA LEU A 561 15.99 -21.18 -0.55
C LEU A 561 15.18 -20.99 0.74
N GLN A 562 14.77 -19.76 1.05
CA GLN A 562 13.89 -19.49 2.19
C GLN A 562 12.54 -20.19 2.05
N ALA A 563 11.95 -20.13 0.84
CA ALA A 563 10.71 -20.85 0.56
C ALA A 563 10.87 -22.36 0.71
N THR A 564 12.02 -22.91 0.30
CA THR A 564 12.36 -24.33 0.46
C THR A 564 12.48 -24.71 1.94
N ILE A 565 13.19 -23.91 2.75
CA ILE A 565 13.32 -24.12 4.20
C ILE A 565 11.96 -24.10 4.88
N ASN A 566 11.11 -23.13 4.52
CA ASN A 566 9.75 -23.03 5.05
C ASN A 566 8.89 -24.25 4.66
N GLY A 567 9.04 -24.72 3.41
CA GLY A 567 8.38 -25.94 2.93
C GLY A 567 8.82 -27.20 3.68
N LEU A 568 10.12 -27.36 3.90
CA LEU A 568 10.67 -28.49 4.67
C LEU A 568 10.21 -28.47 6.14
N ARG A 569 10.16 -27.32 6.79
CA ARG A 569 9.58 -27.19 8.14
C ARG A 569 8.10 -27.57 8.17
N ARG A 570 7.35 -27.19 7.15
CA ARG A 570 5.95 -27.59 7.03
C ARG A 570 5.81 -29.11 6.93
N VAL A 571 6.60 -29.76 6.07
CA VAL A 571 6.60 -31.22 5.93
C VAL A 571 6.99 -31.93 7.22
N LEU A 572 7.89 -31.37 8.02
CA LEU A 572 8.22 -31.93 9.35
C LEU A 572 7.03 -31.86 10.31
N ARG A 573 6.32 -30.74 10.34
CA ARG A 573 5.14 -30.55 11.20
C ARG A 573 3.96 -31.42 10.75
N GLU A 574 3.66 -31.46 9.46
CA GLU A 574 2.58 -32.28 8.92
C GLU A 574 2.87 -33.78 9.07
N GLY A 575 4.13 -34.18 8.98
CA GLY A 575 4.54 -35.57 9.22
C GLY A 575 4.36 -36.01 10.67
N SER A 576 4.47 -35.11 11.63
CA SER A 576 4.20 -35.42 13.06
C SER A 576 2.69 -35.54 13.33
N GLN A 577 1.86 -34.85 12.59
CA GLN A 577 0.38 -34.92 12.71
C GLN A 577 -0.24 -36.11 11.98
N SER A 578 0.39 -36.60 10.89
CA SER A 578 -0.14 -37.71 10.08
C SER A 578 0.21 -39.11 10.60
N GLY A 579 0.73 -39.23 11.83
CA GLY A 579 1.04 -40.52 12.46
C GLY A 579 2.24 -41.26 11.88
N VAL A 580 3.03 -40.63 11.00
CA VAL A 580 4.30 -41.18 10.51
C VAL A 580 5.32 -41.13 11.63
N VAL A 581 5.62 -42.26 12.23
CA VAL A 581 6.65 -42.41 13.28
C VAL A 581 8.01 -42.16 12.64
N ARG A 582 8.61 -40.98 12.90
CA ARG A 582 9.99 -40.65 12.52
C ARG A 582 10.89 -40.80 13.73
N ASP A 583 12.13 -41.23 13.48
CA ASP A 583 13.13 -41.28 14.54
C ASP A 583 13.40 -39.87 15.12
N PRO A 584 13.17 -39.68 16.43
CA PRO A 584 13.33 -38.36 17.08
C PRO A 584 14.73 -37.77 16.91
N ALA A 585 15.78 -38.60 16.89
CA ALA A 585 17.16 -38.16 16.71
C ALA A 585 17.40 -37.59 15.30
N SER A 586 16.77 -38.21 14.29
CA SER A 586 16.83 -37.74 12.91
C SER A 586 16.06 -36.43 12.72
N VAL A 587 14.92 -36.27 13.37
CA VAL A 587 14.13 -35.02 13.34
C VAL A 587 14.91 -33.89 13.96
N ALA A 588 15.49 -34.09 15.16
CA ALA A 588 16.27 -33.07 15.85
C ALA A 588 17.51 -32.63 15.05
N ARG A 589 18.19 -33.59 14.41
CA ARG A 589 19.34 -33.28 13.52
C ARG A 589 18.91 -32.42 12.32
N PHE A 590 17.77 -32.75 11.71
CA PHE A 590 17.25 -32.03 10.56
C PHE A 590 16.76 -30.62 10.94
N GLU A 591 16.15 -30.45 12.10
CA GLU A 591 15.77 -29.13 12.62
C GLU A 591 17.01 -28.26 12.90
N GLN A 592 18.08 -28.86 13.41
CA GLN A 592 19.35 -28.17 13.62
C GLN A 592 19.98 -27.72 12.31
N GLU A 593 19.97 -28.55 11.27
CA GLU A 593 20.43 -28.20 9.92
C GLU A 593 19.60 -27.07 9.32
N LEU A 594 18.27 -27.09 9.46
CA LEU A 594 17.41 -26.02 9.00
C LEU A 594 17.68 -24.69 9.72
N ALA A 595 17.94 -24.73 11.02
CA ALA A 595 18.30 -23.54 11.78
C ALA A 595 19.68 -22.96 11.38
N GLN A 596 20.65 -23.82 11.08
CA GLN A 596 21.96 -23.40 10.56
C GLN A 596 21.81 -22.75 9.18
N ASN A 597 21.06 -23.35 8.26
CA ASN A 597 20.80 -22.80 6.93
C ASN A 597 20.08 -21.44 6.99
N GLU A 598 19.14 -21.24 7.92
CA GLU A 598 18.53 -19.91 8.13
C GLU A 598 19.51 -18.87 8.64
N ALA A 599 20.40 -19.24 9.55
CA ALA A 599 21.43 -18.33 10.02
C ALA A 599 22.37 -17.91 8.88
N GLU A 600 22.76 -18.85 8.01
CA GLU A 600 23.56 -18.57 6.82
C GLU A 600 22.81 -17.68 5.84
N LEU A 601 21.53 -17.93 5.57
CA LEU A 601 20.72 -17.06 4.70
C LEU A 601 20.62 -15.63 5.25
N THR A 602 20.56 -15.48 6.56
CA THR A 602 20.56 -14.17 7.21
C THR A 602 21.89 -13.44 6.97
N GLN A 603 23.02 -14.14 7.08
CA GLN A 603 24.34 -13.58 6.76
C GLN A 603 24.44 -13.19 5.28
N TYR A 604 23.98 -14.04 4.35
CA TYR A 604 23.98 -13.71 2.93
C TYR A 604 23.12 -12.47 2.61
N ARG A 605 21.97 -12.31 3.25
CA ARG A 605 21.16 -11.09 3.11
C ARG A 605 21.90 -9.84 3.55
N GLN A 606 22.59 -9.89 4.70
CA GLN A 606 23.40 -8.77 5.19
C GLN A 606 24.54 -8.43 4.23
N GLN A 607 25.22 -9.45 3.70
CA GLN A 607 26.29 -9.25 2.70
C GLN A 607 25.75 -8.66 1.40
N MET A 608 24.60 -9.13 0.92
CA MET A 608 23.97 -8.59 -0.27
C MET A 608 23.54 -7.13 -0.10
N ASP A 609 23.02 -6.74 1.08
CA ASP A 609 22.68 -5.35 1.39
C ASP A 609 23.92 -4.46 1.41
N SER A 610 25.03 -4.94 1.96
CA SER A 610 26.32 -4.26 1.89
C SER A 610 26.79 -4.07 0.44
N LEU A 611 26.72 -5.12 -0.38
CA LEU A 611 27.08 -5.05 -1.81
C LEU A 611 26.15 -4.12 -2.59
N ARG A 612 24.84 -4.09 -2.29
CA ARG A 612 23.90 -3.14 -2.88
C ARG A 612 24.29 -1.70 -2.57
N LYS A 613 24.67 -1.42 -1.31
CA LYS A 613 25.17 -0.09 -0.91
C LYS A 613 26.41 0.30 -1.70
N MET A 614 27.39 -0.62 -1.84
CA MET A 614 28.60 -0.39 -2.64
C MET A 614 28.30 -0.16 -4.13
N VAL A 615 27.42 -0.94 -4.73
CA VAL A 615 27.02 -0.76 -6.14
C VAL A 615 26.32 0.59 -6.32
N THR A 616 25.44 0.97 -5.40
CA THR A 616 24.74 2.26 -5.43
C THR A 616 25.74 3.42 -5.33
N ALA A 617 26.69 3.35 -4.40
CA ALA A 617 27.74 4.32 -4.24
C ALA A 617 28.63 4.41 -5.49
N GLY A 618 29.02 3.27 -6.08
CA GLY A 618 29.83 3.22 -7.29
C GLY A 618 29.11 3.83 -8.50
N LYS A 619 27.79 3.55 -8.65
CA LYS A 619 26.98 4.18 -9.70
C LYS A 619 26.87 5.71 -9.54
N LEU A 620 26.87 6.21 -8.31
CA LEU A 620 26.83 7.66 -8.04
C LEU A 620 28.14 8.37 -8.37
N GLN A 621 29.27 7.65 -8.44
CA GLN A 621 30.56 8.22 -8.83
C GLN A 621 30.69 8.44 -10.35
N VAL A 622 29.80 7.86 -11.16
CA VAL A 622 29.85 7.95 -12.62
C VAL A 622 28.96 9.10 -13.11
N GLY A 623 29.50 9.92 -14.01
CA GLY A 623 28.79 11.02 -14.69
C GLY A 623 29.52 12.35 -14.60
N PHE A 624 28.81 13.46 -14.75
CA PHE A 624 29.39 14.82 -14.77
C PHE A 624 30.24 15.07 -13.53
N GLY A 625 31.42 15.63 -13.75
CA GLY A 625 32.42 15.89 -12.70
C GLY A 625 33.31 14.69 -12.36
N ASP A 626 33.15 13.53 -12.99
CA ASP A 626 34.12 12.44 -12.85
C ASP A 626 35.45 12.72 -13.58
N GLN A 627 36.47 11.91 -13.29
CA GLN A 627 37.83 12.10 -13.82
C GLN A 627 37.89 12.22 -15.35
N ARG A 628 37.00 11.56 -16.08
CA ARG A 628 36.95 11.60 -17.56
C ARG A 628 36.61 12.99 -18.09
N PHE A 629 35.71 13.72 -17.43
CA PHE A 629 35.35 15.08 -17.80
C PHE A 629 36.48 16.09 -17.52
N VAL A 630 37.25 15.85 -16.45
CA VAL A 630 38.46 16.64 -16.14
C VAL A 630 39.50 16.43 -17.23
N GLU A 631 39.76 15.18 -17.62
CA GLU A 631 40.69 14.83 -18.69
C GLU A 631 40.28 15.44 -20.05
N ASP A 632 38.95 15.44 -20.35
CA ASP A 632 38.44 16.05 -21.56
C ASP A 632 38.68 17.58 -21.58
N ALA A 633 38.52 18.23 -20.44
CA ALA A 633 38.82 19.67 -20.34
C ALA A 633 40.31 19.96 -20.56
N GLU A 634 41.21 19.11 -20.05
CA GLU A 634 42.63 19.18 -20.30
C GLU A 634 42.96 18.99 -21.79
N VAL A 635 42.36 17.99 -22.44
CA VAL A 635 42.55 17.75 -23.89
C VAL A 635 42.06 18.94 -24.72
N ARG A 636 40.90 19.54 -24.41
CA ARG A 636 40.39 20.73 -25.08
C ARG A 636 41.38 21.90 -24.94
N ARG A 637 41.90 22.17 -23.75
CA ARG A 637 42.84 23.24 -23.44
C ARG A 637 44.18 23.04 -24.16
N ALA A 638 44.75 21.82 -24.06
CA ALA A 638 46.01 21.48 -24.70
C ALA A 638 45.93 21.55 -26.23
N TYR A 639 44.82 21.16 -26.82
CA TYR A 639 44.59 21.26 -28.28
C TYR A 639 44.43 22.71 -28.71
N ARG A 640 43.69 23.54 -27.96
CA ARG A 640 43.52 24.99 -28.19
C ARG A 640 44.88 25.68 -28.21
N GLU A 641 45.74 25.38 -27.22
CA GLU A 641 47.08 25.92 -27.11
C GLU A 641 47.98 25.51 -28.29
N ALA A 642 48.03 24.21 -28.58
CA ALA A 642 48.88 23.66 -29.64
C ALA A 642 48.49 24.17 -31.03
N LEU A 643 47.17 24.22 -31.36
CA LEU A 643 46.69 24.78 -32.62
C LEU A 643 46.92 26.31 -32.68
N GLY A 644 46.66 27.04 -31.59
CA GLY A 644 46.89 28.49 -31.55
C GLY A 644 48.35 28.85 -31.88
N ARG A 645 49.31 28.20 -31.23
CA ARG A 645 50.74 28.39 -31.47
C ARG A 645 51.19 28.00 -32.86
N GLU A 646 50.67 26.86 -33.38
CA GLU A 646 50.94 26.41 -34.75
C GLU A 646 50.48 27.45 -35.77
N VAL A 647 49.22 27.98 -35.62
CA VAL A 647 48.62 28.94 -36.52
C VAL A 647 49.34 30.31 -36.42
N GLU A 648 49.71 30.74 -35.21
CA GLU A 648 50.48 31.97 -35.02
C GLU A 648 51.86 31.93 -35.78
N LEU A 649 52.59 30.80 -35.59
CA LEU A 649 53.88 30.59 -36.26
C LEU A 649 53.71 30.46 -37.82
N ALA A 650 52.70 29.76 -38.26
CA ALA A 650 52.36 29.61 -39.68
C ALA A 650 52.05 30.98 -40.31
N ALA A 651 51.30 31.84 -39.63
CA ALA A 651 50.92 33.19 -40.12
C ALA A 651 52.11 34.10 -40.27
N THR A 652 53.24 33.91 -39.57
CA THR A 652 54.51 34.63 -39.77
C THR A 652 55.36 34.12 -40.93
N GLY A 653 54.86 33.06 -41.66
CA GLY A 653 55.53 32.48 -42.83
C GLY A 653 56.26 31.16 -42.55
N ALA A 654 56.24 30.65 -41.33
CA ALA A 654 56.76 29.30 -41.02
C ALA A 654 55.93 28.23 -41.73
N GLY A 655 56.52 27.41 -42.59
CA GLY A 655 55.86 26.34 -43.36
C GLY A 655 55.42 26.74 -44.77
N GLY A 656 55.74 27.88 -45.25
CA GLY A 656 55.51 28.31 -46.67
C GLY A 656 54.29 29.20 -46.88
N ALA A 657 54.24 29.87 -48.09
CA ALA A 657 53.23 30.90 -48.39
C ALA A 657 51.78 30.36 -48.37
N PRO A 658 51.43 29.18 -48.89
CA PRO A 658 50.02 28.65 -48.83
C PRO A 658 49.54 28.45 -47.42
N LEU A 659 50.37 27.89 -46.51
CA LEU A 659 50.05 27.67 -45.11
C LEU A 659 49.89 29.00 -44.38
N ALA A 660 50.72 29.98 -44.64
CA ALA A 660 50.68 31.31 -44.04
C ALA A 660 49.39 32.09 -44.44
N GLU A 661 48.93 31.96 -45.69
CA GLU A 661 47.64 32.52 -46.10
C GLU A 661 46.44 31.92 -45.42
N PHE A 662 46.35 30.59 -45.37
CA PHE A 662 45.29 29.90 -44.64
C PHE A 662 45.34 30.18 -43.14
N ALA A 663 46.54 30.22 -42.55
CA ALA A 663 46.73 30.57 -41.15
C ALA A 663 46.24 31.98 -40.81
N LYS A 664 46.53 32.97 -41.60
CA LYS A 664 46.03 34.35 -41.41
C LYS A 664 44.51 34.44 -41.49
N LYS A 665 43.88 33.68 -42.41
CA LYS A 665 42.43 33.59 -42.54
C LYS A 665 41.83 32.88 -41.26
N SER A 666 42.48 31.85 -40.81
CA SER A 666 42.04 31.02 -39.66
C SER A 666 42.18 31.72 -38.30
N LEU A 667 43.15 32.67 -38.16
CA LEU A 667 43.32 33.47 -36.93
C LEU A 667 42.07 34.25 -36.54
N VAL A 668 41.33 34.79 -37.49
CA VAL A 668 40.06 35.50 -37.19
C VAL A 668 39.01 34.55 -36.61
N LEU A 669 38.90 33.38 -37.20
CA LEU A 669 37.94 32.37 -36.76
C LEU A 669 38.30 31.76 -35.39
N LEU A 670 39.61 31.52 -35.15
CA LEU A 670 40.12 31.04 -33.86
C LEU A 670 39.91 32.07 -32.73
N LYS A 671 39.96 33.37 -33.04
CA LYS A 671 39.66 34.42 -32.10
C LYS A 671 38.19 34.45 -31.74
N GLN A 672 37.28 34.28 -32.71
CA GLN A 672 35.84 34.11 -32.46
C GLN A 672 35.55 32.86 -31.64
N ALA A 673 36.24 31.74 -31.91
CA ALA A 673 36.16 30.53 -31.15
C ALA A 673 36.63 30.71 -29.71
N ALA A 674 37.67 31.50 -29.48
CA ALA A 674 38.16 31.82 -28.13
C ALA A 674 37.15 32.68 -27.35
N ASP A 675 36.58 33.72 -27.99
CA ASP A 675 35.54 34.55 -27.37
C ASP A 675 34.28 33.72 -27.02
N ALA A 676 33.92 32.71 -27.82
CA ALA A 676 32.84 31.81 -27.57
C ALA A 676 33.14 30.83 -26.39
N ASP A 677 34.38 30.30 -26.35
CA ASP A 677 34.82 29.48 -25.20
C ASP A 677 34.72 30.25 -23.89
N ASP A 678 35.25 31.47 -23.85
CA ASP A 678 35.27 32.26 -22.62
C ASP A 678 33.85 32.57 -22.10
N LYS A 679 32.90 32.81 -23.03
CA LYS A 679 31.48 32.97 -22.67
C LYS A 679 30.85 31.68 -22.17
N LEU A 680 31.16 30.53 -22.79
CA LEU A 680 30.66 29.21 -22.38
C LEU A 680 31.27 28.76 -21.05
N GLU A 681 32.59 28.92 -20.86
CA GLU A 681 33.26 28.64 -19.58
C GLU A 681 32.67 29.46 -18.43
N LYS A 682 32.35 30.74 -18.69
CA LYS A 682 31.64 31.56 -17.72
C LYS A 682 30.24 31.04 -17.41
N ALA A 683 29.45 30.70 -18.44
CA ALA A 683 28.10 30.16 -18.27
C ALA A 683 28.11 28.79 -17.54
N PHE A 684 29.08 27.93 -17.84
CA PHE A 684 29.30 26.67 -17.14
C PHE A 684 29.66 26.88 -15.66
N GLY A 685 30.57 27.84 -15.38
CA GLY A 685 30.91 28.22 -14.00
C GLY A 685 29.72 28.82 -13.22
N ASP A 686 28.80 29.53 -13.92
CA ASP A 686 27.55 30.00 -13.30
C ASP A 686 26.63 28.83 -12.95
N LEU A 687 26.53 27.80 -13.80
CA LEU A 687 25.78 26.55 -13.53
C LEU A 687 26.38 25.78 -12.35
N GLU A 688 27.70 25.60 -12.34
CA GLU A 688 28.38 24.91 -11.22
C GLU A 688 28.14 25.62 -9.88
N ARG A 689 28.18 26.95 -9.86
CA ARG A 689 27.88 27.75 -8.66
C ARG A 689 26.44 27.57 -8.21
N GLU A 690 25.50 27.52 -9.14
CA GLU A 690 24.10 27.28 -8.79
C GLU A 690 23.91 25.85 -8.25
N VAL A 691 24.53 24.83 -8.84
CA VAL A 691 24.56 23.44 -8.34
C VAL A 691 25.16 23.41 -6.94
N GLN A 692 26.27 24.09 -6.71
CA GLN A 692 26.91 24.13 -5.39
C GLN A 692 26.01 24.78 -4.35
N LYS A 693 25.40 25.91 -4.67
CA LYS A 693 24.46 26.62 -3.79
C LYS A 693 23.31 25.76 -3.40
N ARG A 694 22.63 25.12 -4.34
CA ARG A 694 21.50 24.22 -4.09
C ARG A 694 21.90 22.96 -3.33
N SER A 695 23.07 22.41 -3.64
CA SER A 695 23.60 21.29 -2.89
C SER A 695 23.83 21.64 -1.42
N GLN A 696 24.35 22.87 -1.15
CA GLN A 696 24.54 23.35 0.21
C GLN A 696 23.21 23.55 0.93
N GLU A 697 22.23 24.19 0.28
CA GLU A 697 20.88 24.39 0.83
C GLU A 697 20.22 23.05 1.19
N LEU A 698 20.32 22.04 0.30
CA LEU A 698 19.83 20.70 0.59
C LEU A 698 20.61 20.00 1.71
N THR A 699 21.93 20.18 1.77
CA THR A 699 22.76 19.61 2.84
C THR A 699 22.35 20.19 4.20
N ASP A 700 22.07 21.49 4.25
CA ASP A 700 21.61 22.16 5.48
C ASP A 700 20.23 21.64 5.91
N ILE A 701 19.31 21.43 4.96
CA ILE A 701 18.01 20.81 5.21
C ILE A 701 18.20 19.37 5.73
N VAL A 702 18.96 18.54 5.04
CA VAL A 702 19.24 17.14 5.42
C VAL A 702 19.85 17.06 6.81
N THR A 703 20.78 17.97 7.13
CA THR A 703 21.42 18.02 8.45
C THR A 703 20.42 18.36 9.54
N ARG A 704 19.52 19.33 9.29
CA ARG A 704 18.47 19.71 10.22
C ARG A 704 17.48 18.56 10.44
N GLU A 705 17.03 17.92 9.35
CA GLU A 705 16.09 16.79 9.43
C GLU A 705 16.71 15.57 10.10
N THR A 706 18.01 15.31 9.89
CA THR A 706 18.72 14.26 10.63
C THR A 706 18.65 14.48 12.15
N ARG A 707 18.84 15.73 12.61
CA ARG A 707 18.71 16.04 14.04
C ARG A 707 17.27 15.86 14.53
N ASN A 708 16.30 16.28 13.74
CA ASN A 708 14.87 16.10 14.04
C ASN A 708 14.53 14.62 14.19
N ILE A 709 14.98 13.78 13.26
CA ILE A 709 14.73 12.32 13.29
C ILE A 709 15.37 11.67 14.52
N VAL A 710 16.59 12.06 14.90
CA VAL A 710 17.22 11.59 16.14
C VAL A 710 16.37 11.98 17.36
N ASN A 711 15.90 13.22 17.42
CA ASN A 711 15.03 13.66 18.51
C ASN A 711 13.69 12.92 18.54
N TYR A 712 13.08 12.66 17.37
CA TYR A 712 11.87 11.86 17.27
C TYR A 712 12.08 10.41 17.67
N SER A 713 13.21 9.81 17.30
CA SER A 713 13.58 8.45 17.69
C SER A 713 13.67 8.31 19.22
N VAL A 714 14.34 9.24 19.90
CA VAL A 714 14.44 9.26 21.37
C VAL A 714 13.08 9.43 22.04
N ARG A 715 12.25 10.35 21.52
CA ARG A 715 10.89 10.55 22.04
C ARG A 715 10.02 9.32 21.84
N LEU A 716 10.10 8.72 20.67
CA LEU A 716 9.36 7.49 20.35
C LEU A 716 9.76 6.36 21.29
N GLU A 717 11.05 6.17 21.57
CA GLU A 717 11.54 5.17 22.50
C GLU A 717 11.02 5.39 23.92
N THR A 718 10.94 6.64 24.37
CA THR A 718 10.37 7.00 25.67
C THR A 718 8.90 6.63 25.74
N LEU A 719 8.08 7.07 24.76
CA LEU A 719 6.64 6.77 24.69
C LEU A 719 6.38 5.27 24.53
N ASP A 720 7.21 4.59 23.76
CA ASP A 720 7.14 3.15 23.57
C ASP A 720 7.37 2.39 24.88
N ASN A 721 8.36 2.79 25.67
CA ASN A 721 8.61 2.19 26.97
C ASN A 721 7.46 2.43 27.97
N GLU A 722 6.82 3.60 27.95
CA GLU A 722 5.65 3.90 28.78
C GLU A 722 4.43 3.07 28.35
N ALA A 723 4.18 2.95 27.05
CA ALA A 723 3.03 2.23 26.50
C ALA A 723 3.17 0.69 26.65
N ARG A 724 4.39 0.17 26.59
CA ARG A 724 4.73 -1.26 26.49
C ARG A 724 4.04 -2.12 27.54
N GLY A 725 4.09 -1.69 28.81
CA GLY A 725 3.48 -2.44 29.91
C GLY A 725 1.95 -2.41 29.93
N VAL A 726 1.36 -1.25 29.61
CA VAL A 726 -0.09 -1.06 29.66
C VAL A 726 -0.77 -1.71 28.46
N VAL A 727 -0.29 -1.38 27.26
CA VAL A 727 -0.83 -1.91 26.00
C VAL A 727 -0.61 -3.42 25.90
N GLY A 728 0.55 -3.90 26.36
CA GLY A 728 0.85 -5.33 26.39
C GLY A 728 -0.12 -6.13 27.27
N LYS A 729 -0.54 -5.58 28.44
CA LYS A 729 -1.56 -6.22 29.30
C LYS A 729 -2.92 -6.30 28.61
N VAL A 730 -3.34 -5.24 27.93
CA VAL A 730 -4.60 -5.23 27.16
C VAL A 730 -4.53 -6.27 26.05
N ALA A 731 -3.44 -6.29 25.29
CA ALA A 731 -3.25 -7.26 24.22
C ALA A 731 -3.26 -8.71 24.75
N GLN A 732 -2.56 -8.99 25.83
CA GLN A 732 -2.54 -10.32 26.48
C GLN A 732 -3.94 -10.76 26.89
N ARG A 733 -4.71 -9.89 27.57
CA ARG A 733 -6.10 -10.14 27.97
C ARG A 733 -6.97 -10.47 26.75
N ASN A 734 -6.91 -9.64 25.72
CA ASN A 734 -7.74 -9.77 24.54
C ASN A 734 -7.41 -11.04 23.75
N PHE A 735 -6.14 -11.39 23.59
CA PHE A 735 -5.76 -12.68 22.99
C PHE A 735 -6.18 -13.87 23.86
N GLY A 736 -6.24 -13.73 25.20
CA GLY A 736 -6.84 -14.72 26.08
C GLY A 736 -8.31 -14.97 25.75
N LEU A 737 -9.11 -13.91 25.57
CA LEU A 737 -10.51 -14.02 25.16
C LEU A 737 -10.65 -14.66 23.76
N VAL A 738 -9.79 -14.28 22.82
CA VAL A 738 -9.76 -14.90 21.48
C VAL A 738 -9.42 -16.38 21.54
N ARG A 739 -8.44 -16.78 22.37
CA ARG A 739 -8.14 -18.21 22.59
C ARG A 739 -9.37 -18.96 23.08
N ASP A 740 -10.07 -18.41 24.07
CA ASP A 740 -11.24 -19.06 24.66
C ASP A 740 -12.40 -19.14 23.65
N ARG A 741 -12.57 -18.12 22.81
CA ARG A 741 -13.51 -18.15 21.70
C ARG A 741 -13.16 -19.23 20.67
N LEU A 742 -11.90 -19.32 20.23
CA LEU A 742 -11.42 -20.36 19.32
C LEU A 742 -11.59 -21.75 19.92
N LYS A 743 -11.28 -21.94 21.22
CA LYS A 743 -11.48 -23.18 21.93
C LYS A 743 -12.96 -23.62 21.95
N ASN A 744 -13.87 -22.68 22.20
CA ASN A 744 -15.31 -22.95 22.17
C ASN A 744 -15.80 -23.37 20.77
N ILE A 745 -15.28 -22.74 19.71
CA ILE A 745 -15.61 -23.11 18.32
C ILE A 745 -15.14 -24.53 18.02
N VAL A 746 -13.92 -24.88 18.37
CA VAL A 746 -13.36 -26.23 18.17
C VAL A 746 -14.13 -27.26 19.00
N LEU A 747 -14.40 -26.96 20.28
CA LEU A 747 -15.14 -27.84 21.15
C LEU A 747 -16.55 -28.14 20.62
N ARG A 748 -17.26 -27.11 20.14
CA ARG A 748 -18.59 -27.32 19.52
C ARG A 748 -18.51 -28.17 18.26
N ALA A 749 -17.44 -28.00 17.44
CA ALA A 749 -17.24 -28.89 16.30
C ALA A 749 -16.96 -30.33 16.72
N ASP A 750 -16.15 -30.57 17.75
CA ASP A 750 -15.85 -31.89 18.28
C ASP A 750 -17.11 -32.58 18.89
N VAL A 751 -17.96 -31.81 19.58
CA VAL A 751 -19.25 -32.27 20.06
C VAL A 751 -20.13 -32.67 18.88
N GLY A 752 -20.21 -31.85 17.83
CA GLY A 752 -20.98 -32.17 16.62
C GLY A 752 -20.50 -33.45 15.90
N VAL A 753 -19.20 -33.69 15.84
CA VAL A 753 -18.62 -34.96 15.32
C VAL A 753 -19.04 -36.15 16.19
N THR A 754 -19.07 -35.95 17.51
CA THR A 754 -19.47 -37.02 18.45
C THR A 754 -20.97 -37.31 18.34
N GLU A 755 -21.81 -36.28 18.27
CA GLU A 755 -23.24 -36.42 18.09
C GLU A 755 -23.58 -37.11 16.77
N GLU A 756 -22.91 -36.77 15.67
CA GLU A 756 -23.06 -37.47 14.39
C GLU A 756 -22.75 -38.96 14.51
N ALA A 757 -21.66 -39.33 15.15
CA ALA A 757 -21.30 -40.73 15.36
C ALA A 757 -22.35 -41.48 16.17
N TRP A 758 -23.01 -40.84 17.16
CA TRP A 758 -24.10 -41.41 17.93
C TRP A 758 -25.35 -41.58 17.09
N GLU A 759 -25.77 -40.59 16.32
CA GLU A 759 -26.97 -40.65 15.48
C GLU A 759 -26.84 -41.73 14.39
N VAL A 760 -25.67 -41.80 13.72
CA VAL A 760 -25.38 -42.88 12.74
C VAL A 760 -25.49 -44.26 13.40
N ARG A 761 -24.95 -44.41 14.63
CA ARG A 761 -25.03 -45.66 15.34
C ARG A 761 -26.48 -46.03 15.68
N GLU A 762 -27.28 -45.07 16.11
CA GLU A 762 -28.68 -45.30 16.46
C GLU A 762 -29.53 -45.64 15.23
N GLU A 763 -29.30 -44.95 14.11
CA GLU A 763 -29.92 -45.31 12.84
C GLU A 763 -29.57 -46.72 12.39
N GLN A 764 -28.27 -47.08 12.45
CA GLN A 764 -27.84 -48.45 12.12
C GLN A 764 -28.46 -49.51 13.05
N MET A 765 -28.54 -49.21 14.34
CA MET A 765 -29.19 -50.13 15.30
C MET A 765 -30.68 -50.28 15.02
N THR A 766 -31.35 -49.17 14.67
CA THR A 766 -32.77 -49.21 14.32
C THR A 766 -32.99 -50.00 13.03
N ARG A 767 -32.14 -49.80 12.03
CA ARG A 767 -32.16 -50.57 10.77
C ARG A 767 -31.91 -52.06 11.01
N VAL A 768 -30.94 -52.40 11.86
CA VAL A 768 -30.69 -53.79 12.25
C VAL A 768 -31.90 -54.41 12.99
N ARG A 769 -32.56 -53.66 13.87
CA ARG A 769 -33.80 -54.11 14.55
C ARG A 769 -34.95 -54.34 13.58
N SER A 770 -35.17 -53.43 12.60
CA SER A 770 -36.20 -53.59 11.59
C SER A 770 -35.93 -54.79 10.71
N LEU A 771 -34.68 -54.96 10.22
CA LEU A 771 -34.30 -56.14 9.42
C LEU A 771 -34.43 -57.49 10.20
N ARG A 772 -34.11 -57.47 11.50
CA ARG A 772 -34.34 -58.67 12.36
C ARG A 772 -35.81 -58.97 12.53
N ALA A 773 -36.65 -57.93 12.69
CA ALA A 773 -38.10 -58.13 12.80
C ALA A 773 -38.68 -58.62 11.46
N GLU A 774 -38.22 -58.12 10.35
CA GLU A 774 -38.63 -58.59 9.02
C GLU A 774 -38.19 -60.03 8.78
N LYS A 775 -36.94 -60.38 9.08
CA LYS A 775 -36.46 -61.78 9.03
C LYS A 775 -37.25 -62.71 9.91
N ALA A 776 -37.63 -62.28 11.14
CA ALA A 776 -38.44 -63.09 12.03
C ALA A 776 -39.87 -63.31 11.48
N ARG A 777 -40.44 -62.27 10.79
CA ARG A 777 -41.74 -62.43 10.09
C ARG A 777 -41.67 -63.42 8.94
N GLU A 778 -40.61 -63.25 8.06
CA GLU A 778 -40.41 -64.18 6.96
C GLU A 778 -40.14 -65.60 7.42
N GLN A 779 -39.34 -65.80 8.48
CA GLN A 779 -39.13 -67.14 9.08
C GLN A 779 -40.41 -67.74 9.60
N LYS A 780 -41.30 -66.91 10.23
CA LYS A 780 -42.59 -67.37 10.70
C LYS A 780 -43.52 -67.81 9.54
N LEU A 781 -43.62 -66.97 8.50
CA LEU A 781 -44.36 -67.24 7.27
C LEU A 781 -43.89 -68.55 6.61
N LEU A 782 -42.54 -68.73 6.44
CA LEU A 782 -41.97 -69.97 5.93
C LEU A 782 -42.30 -71.20 6.85
N SER A 783 -42.29 -71.00 8.15
CA SER A 783 -42.67 -72.05 9.11
C SER A 783 -44.14 -72.40 9.03
N ASP A 784 -44.99 -71.36 8.86
CA ASP A 784 -46.40 -71.53 8.70
C ASP A 784 -46.77 -72.25 7.39
N GLU A 785 -46.10 -71.83 6.27
CA GLU A 785 -46.21 -72.52 4.97
C GLU A 785 -45.69 -73.99 5.03
N LEU A 786 -44.56 -74.22 5.69
CA LEU A 786 -44.04 -75.58 5.87
C LEU A 786 -45.03 -76.52 6.68
N ASN A 787 -45.62 -75.91 7.74
CA ASN A 787 -46.62 -76.68 8.52
C ASN A 787 -47.85 -76.94 7.65
N GLU A 788 -48.34 -76.04 6.86
CA GLU A 788 -49.43 -76.18 5.94
C GLU A 788 -49.16 -77.29 4.92
N VAL A 789 -47.96 -77.34 4.33
CA VAL A 789 -47.55 -78.44 3.43
C VAL A 789 -47.38 -79.76 4.13
N LEU A 790 -46.96 -79.80 5.38
CA LEU A 790 -46.88 -81.03 6.20
C LEU A 790 -48.26 -81.56 6.62
N ASP A 791 -49.19 -80.69 6.94
CA ASP A 791 -50.56 -81.04 7.27
C ASP A 791 -51.29 -81.51 6.02
N ASP A 792 -51.11 -80.99 4.84
CA ASP A 792 -51.63 -81.49 3.54
C ASP A 792 -51.06 -82.87 3.20
N SER A 793 -49.81 -83.15 3.58
CA SER A 793 -49.20 -84.47 3.35
C SER A 793 -49.64 -85.56 4.33
N GLY A 794 -50.09 -85.16 5.59
CA GLY A 794 -50.63 -86.06 6.59
C GLY A 794 -52.09 -86.49 6.31
N GLY A 795 -52.84 -85.70 5.52
CA GLY A 795 -54.21 -85.97 5.17
C GLY A 795 -54.41 -87.09 4.07
N ALA A 796 -53.33 -87.44 3.39
CA ALA A 796 -53.37 -88.41 2.28
C ALA A 796 -53.22 -89.90 2.74
N GLU A 797 -52.71 -90.12 3.98
CA GLU A 797 -52.54 -91.50 4.50
C GLU A 797 -53.72 -92.07 5.35
N ASP A 798 -54.63 -91.20 5.80
CA ASP A 798 -55.77 -91.62 6.64
C ASP A 798 -57.08 -91.94 5.86
N GLU A 799 -57.13 -91.77 4.52
CA GLU A 799 -58.31 -92.14 3.68
C GLU A 799 -58.19 -93.57 3.02
N GLU A 800 -57.07 -94.23 3.09
CA GLU A 800 -56.92 -95.60 2.54
C GLU A 800 -57.19 -96.74 3.59
N GLU A 801 -57.26 -96.48 4.89
CA GLU A 801 -57.56 -97.52 5.94
C GLU A 801 -59.04 -97.72 6.32
N LYS A 802 -59.99 -97.00 5.63
CA LYS A 802 -61.44 -97.21 5.92
C LYS A 802 -62.25 -97.83 4.77
N LYS A 803 -61.56 -98.52 3.83
CA LYS A 803 -62.23 -99.39 2.84
C LYS A 803 -61.57 -100.74 2.71
N GLN A 804 -61.52 -101.49 3.83
CA GLN A 804 -61.52 -102.95 3.79
C GLN A 804 -62.52 -103.48 4.85
#